data_64abe8040532fdefb3b2327fc2ef2d8f
#
_entry.id   64abe8040532fdefb3b2327fc2ef2d8f
#
_cell.length_a   1.000
_cell.length_b   1.000
_cell.length_c   1.000
_cell.angle_alpha   90.00
_cell.angle_beta   90.00
_cell.angle_gamma   90.00
#
_symmetry.space_group_name_H-M   'P 1'
#
loop_
_entity.id
_entity.type
_entity.pdbx_description
1 polymer ?
#
loop_
_entity_poly.entity_id
_entity_poly.type
_entity_poly.pdbx_seq_one_letter_code
_entity_poly.pdbx_strand_id
1 'polypeptide(L)'
;MNNLRPLASAPFSKFGLRVALLFLVGWLSFSAVASLQAAPVYRLQVTQSSVLKVGEEIASWESRILILRPSPGDNFWYRLPHTVQVTGDLPPGIRLEQKGEGFHDLAHFAGTPTQAGQFTVQVQARMADGLTTTRESVTFVIADPRDETYTVRTWGLTRFRQGLQVGNAGAFLVDQSQSLLKAPATVQATGLPVGVTVAASGSPGYYAIQGAPEVAGQFSVKLAFKWPDGALIAETTADLEVLPEDYKPKQTLSVVVLGPIRKNVAYAPSGYRAPFLYVEDEFGARSSEQLTITTTGLPPGLSIDSQNPGMGFVVGRPTEAGTFATTFRATLPDGTTTNLVETSIEVLPAIPFAEAAGTYDSVVQRSEALNGNNGGRLRFTLTQRGQATGFLIHNLVRYPFSSAAMTLDPDTGAVTITPPGAGVTVRGSIALSDEFSAGSPQLYFTFDGEVANANSAAAVNGARATARSAADPSPYTSDKKINLVFVNDSSSPAGQPSGAGFLAASISPVGNVTLTVWAPDGSAPVSLATTLSETSYGATFPVYFILPNSSGSSTLAGQIFVNADGDAAGELTWYQSATNRGAFPDGISLVEYTGVIGSRYVPEAAGLNLLGLEESIKVAQLDLIGEDVPAEPEVALTVQRANMKIAASAKVSGVKMQFDRKSGILTGSLTLPATKTSRARPVTFRGVRTPKGTGIIGHFAAPSAAKATRRVAGTLRISAR
;
A
#
# COMPACT_ATOMS: atom_id res chain seq x y z
N MET A 1 -53.78 -10.28 48.42
CA MET A 1 -53.91 -10.91 49.75
C MET A 1 -52.64 -11.70 50.01
N ASN A 2 -51.80 -11.16 50.89
CA ASN A 2 -50.97 -11.83 51.94
C ASN A 2 -50.00 -12.93 51.47
N ASN A 3 -48.73 -12.96 51.76
CA ASN A 3 -47.90 -12.46 52.89
C ASN A 3 -46.42 -12.60 52.51
N LEU A 4 -45.65 -11.54 52.57
CA LEU A 4 -44.21 -11.59 52.63
C LEU A 4 -43.79 -11.45 54.10
N ARG A 5 -43.12 -12.45 54.63
CA ARG A 5 -42.40 -12.40 55.92
C ARG A 5 -40.94 -11.99 55.65
N PRO A 6 -40.33 -11.15 56.49
CA PRO A 6 -38.92 -10.75 56.35
C PRO A 6 -38.02 -11.87 56.90
N LEU A 7 -36.96 -12.21 56.16
CA LEU A 7 -35.89 -13.07 56.64
C LEU A 7 -34.86 -12.23 57.42
N ALA A 8 -34.53 -12.72 58.57
CA ALA A 8 -33.69 -12.15 59.60
C ALA A 8 -32.23 -11.98 59.11
N SER A 9 -31.64 -10.86 59.55
CA SER A 9 -30.21 -10.52 59.43
C SER A 9 -29.32 -11.52 60.21
N ALA A 10 -28.45 -12.24 59.53
CA ALA A 10 -27.35 -12.96 60.14
C ALA A 10 -26.08 -12.10 60.19
N PRO A 11 -25.28 -12.14 61.26
CA PRO A 11 -24.11 -11.28 61.40
C PRO A 11 -22.95 -11.77 60.50
N PHE A 12 -22.40 -10.87 59.71
CA PHE A 12 -21.16 -11.09 58.94
C PHE A 12 -20.00 -11.39 59.88
N SER A 13 -19.41 -12.57 59.78
CA SER A 13 -18.24 -12.93 60.57
C SER A 13 -17.02 -12.15 60.08
N LYS A 14 -16.19 -11.68 61.04
CA LYS A 14 -14.95 -10.93 60.82
C LYS A 14 -13.93 -11.67 59.89
N PHE A 15 -14.19 -12.89 59.47
CA PHE A 15 -13.36 -13.65 58.58
C PHE A 15 -13.57 -13.30 57.08
N GLY A 16 -14.78 -12.88 56.71
CA GLY A 16 -15.09 -12.47 55.31
C GLY A 16 -14.46 -11.15 54.89
N LEU A 17 -14.23 -10.24 55.85
CA LEU A 17 -13.67 -8.93 55.57
C LEU A 17 -12.16 -8.96 55.28
N ARG A 18 -11.43 -9.93 55.86
CA ARG A 18 -9.98 -10.09 55.57
C ARG A 18 -9.72 -10.74 54.23
N VAL A 19 -10.57 -11.63 53.76
CA VAL A 19 -10.46 -12.26 52.45
C VAL A 19 -10.83 -11.25 51.35
N ALA A 20 -11.87 -10.42 51.56
CA ALA A 20 -12.26 -9.39 50.63
C ALA A 20 -11.19 -8.29 50.50
N LEU A 21 -10.49 -7.93 51.60
CA LEU A 21 -9.41 -6.95 51.56
C LEU A 21 -8.14 -7.49 50.86
N LEU A 22 -7.86 -8.77 51.00
CA LEU A 22 -6.73 -9.43 50.31
C LEU A 22 -7.00 -9.56 48.79
N PHE A 23 -8.25 -9.79 48.37
CA PHE A 23 -8.59 -9.75 46.95
C PHE A 23 -8.57 -8.34 46.39
N LEU A 24 -9.00 -7.33 47.16
CA LEU A 24 -8.93 -5.92 46.69
C LEU A 24 -7.50 -5.40 46.59
N VAL A 25 -6.63 -5.76 47.51
CA VAL A 25 -5.18 -5.40 47.45
C VAL A 25 -4.47 -6.20 46.36
N GLY A 26 -4.85 -7.47 46.15
CA GLY A 26 -4.32 -8.27 45.03
C GLY A 26 -4.76 -7.72 43.67
N TRP A 27 -5.99 -7.23 43.55
CA TRP A 27 -6.52 -6.64 42.33
C TRP A 27 -5.90 -5.26 42.04
N LEU A 28 -5.68 -4.44 43.06
CA LEU A 28 -4.97 -3.14 42.94
C LEU A 28 -3.48 -3.34 42.65
N SER A 29 -2.86 -4.41 43.12
CA SER A 29 -1.47 -4.73 42.78
C SER A 29 -1.33 -5.29 41.36
N PHE A 30 -2.33 -6.02 40.84
CA PHE A 30 -2.34 -6.49 39.46
C PHE A 30 -2.66 -5.39 38.46
N SER A 31 -3.48 -4.40 38.84
CA SER A 31 -3.79 -3.24 37.98
C SER A 31 -2.63 -2.23 37.88
N ALA A 32 -1.72 -2.24 38.85
CA ALA A 32 -0.56 -1.34 38.85
C ALA A 32 0.66 -1.89 38.07
N VAL A 33 0.68 -3.20 37.73
CA VAL A 33 1.76 -3.82 36.96
C VAL A 33 1.46 -3.86 35.44
N ALA A 34 0.21 -3.56 35.04
CA ALA A 34 -0.20 -3.63 33.62
C ALA A 34 0.07 -2.36 32.80
N SER A 35 0.83 -1.38 33.29
CA SER A 35 1.09 -0.12 32.56
C SER A 35 2.54 0.28 32.42
N LEU A 36 3.48 -0.64 32.58
CA LEU A 36 4.84 -0.47 32.04
C LEU A 36 4.89 -1.01 30.60
N GLN A 37 4.06 -0.46 29.72
CA GLN A 37 4.29 -0.63 28.30
C GLN A 37 5.47 0.27 27.93
N ALA A 38 6.65 -0.37 27.81
CA ALA A 38 7.82 0.24 27.19
C ALA A 38 7.43 0.90 25.87
N ALA A 39 8.08 2.02 25.53
CA ALA A 39 7.90 2.68 24.25
C ALA A 39 7.90 1.62 23.11
N PRO A 40 7.01 1.73 22.12
CA PRO A 40 6.95 0.76 21.05
C PRO A 40 8.29 0.72 20.33
N VAL A 41 8.97 -0.38 20.52
CA VAL A 41 10.25 -0.64 19.85
C VAL A 41 9.89 -1.17 18.46
N TYR A 42 10.37 -0.51 17.42
CA TYR A 42 10.29 -1.09 16.07
C TYR A 42 10.97 -2.45 16.08
N ARG A 43 10.22 -3.47 15.71
CA ARG A 43 10.77 -4.81 15.57
C ARG A 43 11.16 -5.04 14.13
N LEU A 44 12.35 -5.57 13.95
CA LEU A 44 12.78 -6.08 12.67
C LEU A 44 12.26 -7.51 12.51
N GLN A 45 11.69 -7.82 11.39
CA GLN A 45 11.44 -9.19 10.98
C GLN A 45 12.30 -9.49 9.76
N VAL A 46 13.10 -10.54 9.89
CA VAL A 46 13.79 -11.11 8.74
C VAL A 46 13.04 -12.38 8.36
N THR A 47 12.40 -12.35 7.19
CA THR A 47 11.88 -13.57 6.59
C THR A 47 12.96 -14.19 5.74
N GLN A 48 13.27 -15.44 6.00
CA GLN A 48 14.31 -16.19 5.30
C GLN A 48 13.81 -17.60 5.05
N SER A 49 14.11 -18.15 3.89
CA SER A 49 13.95 -19.58 3.64
C SER A 49 14.70 -20.36 4.69
N SER A 50 14.11 -21.42 5.21
CA SER A 50 14.65 -22.15 6.36
C SER A 50 16.03 -22.77 6.09
N VAL A 51 16.32 -23.13 4.84
CA VAL A 51 17.61 -23.66 4.39
C VAL A 51 17.94 -23.10 3.03
N LEU A 52 19.11 -22.50 2.89
CA LEU A 52 19.71 -22.08 1.64
C LEU A 52 20.65 -23.18 1.12
N LYS A 53 21.00 -23.16 -0.17
CA LYS A 53 21.89 -24.15 -0.75
C LYS A 53 23.08 -23.49 -1.44
N VAL A 54 24.24 -24.11 -1.35
CA VAL A 54 25.45 -23.68 -2.09
C VAL A 54 25.16 -23.67 -3.59
N GLY A 55 25.56 -22.60 -4.26
CA GLY A 55 25.40 -22.44 -5.70
C GLY A 55 24.00 -22.00 -6.14
N GLU A 56 23.03 -21.78 -5.23
CA GLU A 56 21.72 -21.27 -5.54
C GLU A 56 21.63 -19.77 -5.25
N GLU A 57 21.22 -18.99 -6.23
CA GLU A 57 20.98 -17.55 -6.05
C GLU A 57 19.75 -17.32 -5.17
N ILE A 58 19.90 -16.48 -4.16
CA ILE A 58 18.80 -16.09 -3.27
C ILE A 58 17.89 -15.13 -4.01
N ALA A 59 16.66 -15.53 -4.26
CA ALA A 59 15.67 -14.65 -4.82
C ALA A 59 15.24 -13.58 -3.80
N SER A 60 15.00 -12.35 -4.25
CA SER A 60 14.68 -11.20 -3.38
C SER A 60 13.47 -11.42 -2.47
N TRP A 61 12.55 -12.32 -2.83
CA TRP A 61 11.38 -12.67 -2.01
C TRP A 61 11.68 -13.76 -0.96
N GLU A 62 12.81 -14.47 -1.09
CA GLU A 62 13.22 -15.54 -0.16
C GLU A 62 13.92 -15.02 1.10
N SER A 63 14.41 -13.80 1.05
CA SER A 63 15.16 -13.21 2.17
C SER A 63 14.84 -11.72 2.29
N ARG A 64 13.78 -11.40 3.03
CA ARG A 64 13.29 -10.03 3.18
C ARG A 64 13.54 -9.51 4.57
N ILE A 65 13.95 -8.27 4.66
CA ILE A 65 14.08 -7.54 5.92
C ILE A 65 12.94 -6.54 5.98
N LEU A 66 12.09 -6.71 6.98
CA LEU A 66 10.85 -6.01 7.14
C LEU A 66 10.81 -5.37 8.53
N ILE A 67 10.15 -4.22 8.67
CA ILE A 67 9.89 -3.65 9.98
C ILE A 67 8.47 -3.97 10.38
N LEU A 68 8.32 -4.67 11.49
CA LEU A 68 7.03 -4.97 12.09
C LEU A 68 6.67 -3.97 13.17
N ARG A 69 5.39 -3.69 13.26
CA ARG A 69 4.79 -3.02 14.41
C ARG A 69 4.55 -3.97 15.58
N PRO A 70 4.57 -3.44 16.81
CA PRO A 70 4.28 -4.23 18.02
C PRO A 70 2.78 -4.43 18.30
N SER A 71 1.89 -4.39 17.31
CA SER A 71 0.45 -4.67 17.51
C SER A 71 0.04 -5.99 16.86
N PRO A 72 -0.70 -6.86 17.56
CA PRO A 72 -1.21 -8.10 17.00
C PRO A 72 -2.32 -7.77 15.97
N GLY A 73 -2.12 -8.14 14.73
CA GLY A 73 -3.13 -8.05 13.67
C GLY A 73 -2.76 -7.24 12.43
N ASP A 74 -1.73 -6.41 12.48
CA ASP A 74 -1.40 -5.51 11.38
C ASP A 74 -0.20 -6.01 10.55
N ASN A 75 -0.50 -6.50 9.35
CA ASN A 75 0.49 -6.80 8.30
C ASN A 75 0.78 -5.59 7.40
N PHE A 76 0.75 -4.35 7.94
CA PHE A 76 1.07 -3.18 7.16
C PHE A 76 2.57 -2.91 7.11
N TRP A 77 3.13 -2.93 5.91
CA TRP A 77 4.52 -2.70 5.56
C TRP A 77 4.79 -1.19 5.48
N TYR A 78 5.75 -0.69 6.27
CA TYR A 78 6.11 0.73 6.25
C TYR A 78 7.22 1.03 5.26
N ARG A 79 6.99 2.00 4.39
CA ARG A 79 7.98 2.58 3.48
C ARG A 79 8.63 3.80 4.15
N LEU A 80 9.49 3.59 5.13
CA LEU A 80 10.27 4.68 5.74
C LEU A 80 11.67 4.70 5.14
N PRO A 81 12.23 5.87 4.83
CA PRO A 81 13.66 6.00 4.58
C PRO A 81 14.43 5.40 5.77
N HIS A 82 15.29 4.45 5.51
CA HIS A 82 16.02 3.71 6.53
C HIS A 82 17.33 3.20 5.98
N THR A 83 18.21 2.82 6.86
CA THR A 83 19.46 2.13 6.54
C THR A 83 19.54 0.86 7.35
N VAL A 84 19.65 -0.28 6.69
CA VAL A 84 19.87 -1.56 7.36
C VAL A 84 21.37 -1.78 7.55
N GLN A 85 21.76 -2.14 8.76
CA GLN A 85 23.14 -2.46 9.14
C GLN A 85 23.23 -3.91 9.54
N VAL A 86 24.27 -4.58 9.06
CA VAL A 86 24.61 -5.95 9.42
C VAL A 86 25.93 -5.94 10.18
N THR A 87 25.99 -6.65 11.31
CA THR A 87 27.19 -6.83 12.11
C THR A 87 27.49 -8.32 12.21
N GLY A 88 28.72 -8.72 11.95
CA GLY A 88 29.17 -10.10 11.79
C GLY A 88 29.47 -10.43 10.34
N ASP A 89 30.03 -11.60 10.11
CA ASP A 89 30.42 -12.05 8.78
C ASP A 89 29.25 -12.72 8.08
N LEU A 90 28.85 -12.14 6.95
CA LEU A 90 27.87 -12.77 6.07
C LEU A 90 28.46 -14.06 5.45
N PRO A 91 27.61 -15.04 5.11
CA PRO A 91 28.07 -16.19 4.36
C PRO A 91 28.83 -15.76 3.09
N PRO A 92 29.94 -16.43 2.74
CA PRO A 92 30.64 -16.15 1.50
C PRO A 92 29.72 -16.18 0.28
N GLY A 93 29.74 -15.12 -0.53
CA GLY A 93 28.87 -14.95 -1.70
C GLY A 93 27.54 -14.25 -1.43
N ILE A 94 27.20 -13.97 -0.17
CA ILE A 94 25.99 -13.25 0.22
C ILE A 94 26.32 -11.78 0.54
N ARG A 95 25.45 -10.87 0.12
CA ARG A 95 25.51 -9.43 0.42
C ARG A 95 24.16 -8.89 0.83
N LEU A 96 24.16 -7.79 1.56
CA LEU A 96 22.95 -7.01 1.83
C LEU A 96 22.69 -6.06 0.67
N GLU A 97 21.51 -6.10 0.09
CA GLU A 97 21.01 -5.12 -0.88
C GLU A 97 19.91 -4.30 -0.25
N GLN A 98 20.12 -2.98 -0.20
CA GLN A 98 19.08 -2.04 0.20
C GLN A 98 18.30 -1.63 -1.03
N LYS A 99 16.98 -1.72 -0.98
CA LYS A 99 16.12 -1.24 -2.07
C LYS A 99 15.77 0.22 -1.83
N GLY A 100 15.82 1.00 -2.89
CA GLY A 100 15.27 2.35 -2.91
C GLY A 100 13.74 2.34 -2.80
N GLU A 101 13.17 3.53 -2.67
CA GLU A 101 11.74 3.78 -2.49
C GLU A 101 10.84 3.01 -3.46
N GLY A 102 9.70 2.59 -2.99
CA GLY A 102 8.64 2.03 -3.84
C GLY A 102 8.30 0.56 -3.60
N PHE A 103 9.06 -0.19 -2.79
CA PHE A 103 8.82 -1.61 -2.52
C PHE A 103 8.46 -1.88 -1.05
N HIS A 104 7.75 -2.99 -0.82
CA HIS A 104 7.35 -3.42 0.51
C HIS A 104 8.54 -3.88 1.40
N ASP A 105 9.71 -4.07 0.81
CA ASP A 105 10.89 -4.59 1.46
C ASP A 105 11.93 -3.50 1.66
N LEU A 106 12.46 -3.38 2.87
CA LEU A 106 13.48 -2.40 3.23
C LEU A 106 14.85 -2.74 2.65
N ALA A 107 15.17 -4.02 2.73
CA ALA A 107 16.39 -4.62 2.22
C ALA A 107 16.18 -6.13 2.09
N HIS A 108 17.06 -6.77 1.40
CA HIS A 108 17.10 -8.24 1.31
C HIS A 108 18.55 -8.70 1.25
N PHE A 109 18.78 -9.95 1.63
CA PHE A 109 20.03 -10.59 1.35
C PHE A 109 20.02 -11.16 -0.05
N ALA A 110 21.04 -10.90 -0.83
CA ALA A 110 21.18 -11.31 -2.21
C ALA A 110 22.52 -11.99 -2.45
N GLY A 111 22.62 -12.71 -3.54
CA GLY A 111 23.85 -13.39 -3.95
C GLY A 111 23.71 -14.89 -3.93
N THR A 112 24.82 -15.57 -4.19
CA THR A 112 24.91 -17.03 -4.29
C THR A 112 25.91 -17.52 -3.24
N PRO A 113 25.46 -18.25 -2.21
CA PRO A 113 26.37 -18.78 -1.19
C PRO A 113 27.36 -19.77 -1.81
N THR A 114 28.62 -19.63 -1.45
CA THR A 114 29.70 -20.48 -2.00
C THR A 114 30.22 -21.50 -0.99
N GLN A 115 29.74 -21.48 0.24
CA GLN A 115 30.17 -22.36 1.31
C GLN A 115 29.00 -22.84 2.15
N ALA A 116 28.94 -24.16 2.41
CA ALA A 116 27.97 -24.73 3.35
C ALA A 116 28.37 -24.44 4.80
N GLY A 117 27.38 -24.36 5.68
CA GLY A 117 27.62 -24.12 7.11
C GLY A 117 26.51 -23.29 7.74
N GLN A 118 26.74 -22.92 9.01
CA GLN A 118 25.86 -21.99 9.74
C GLN A 118 26.59 -20.68 9.97
N PHE A 119 25.96 -19.58 9.61
CA PHE A 119 26.48 -18.22 9.73
C PHE A 119 25.46 -17.38 10.47
N THR A 120 25.89 -16.71 11.54
CA THR A 120 24.99 -15.87 12.32
C THR A 120 25.43 -14.42 12.28
N VAL A 121 24.53 -13.54 11.88
CA VAL A 121 24.73 -12.09 11.85
C VAL A 121 23.69 -11.38 12.68
N GLN A 122 24.02 -10.16 13.10
CA GLN A 122 23.08 -9.28 13.77
C GLN A 122 22.60 -8.21 12.77
N VAL A 123 21.31 -8.05 12.65
CA VAL A 123 20.69 -7.08 11.73
C VAL A 123 19.95 -6.02 12.54
N GLN A 124 20.15 -4.76 12.19
CA GLN A 124 19.48 -3.63 12.80
C GLN A 124 19.15 -2.60 11.72
N ALA A 125 17.97 -1.99 11.75
CA ALA A 125 17.64 -0.88 10.88
C ALA A 125 17.71 0.44 11.66
N ARG A 126 18.25 1.46 11.02
CA ARG A 126 18.23 2.85 11.47
C ARG A 126 17.24 3.62 10.59
N MET A 127 16.23 4.19 11.21
CA MET A 127 15.20 4.95 10.53
C MET A 127 15.65 6.38 10.23
N ALA A 128 14.99 7.04 9.28
CA ALA A 128 15.29 8.42 8.93
C ALA A 128 15.13 9.41 10.11
N ASP A 129 14.26 9.09 11.06
CA ASP A 129 14.09 9.85 12.31
C ASP A 129 15.21 9.62 13.34
N GLY A 130 16.19 8.79 13.00
CA GLY A 130 17.33 8.43 13.87
C GLY A 130 17.06 7.30 14.84
N LEU A 131 15.83 6.80 14.93
CA LEU A 131 15.51 5.63 15.75
C LEU A 131 16.14 4.37 15.16
N THR A 132 16.45 3.44 16.02
CA THR A 132 16.95 2.12 15.64
C THR A 132 15.96 1.04 16.07
N THR A 133 15.84 0.00 15.24
CA THR A 133 15.09 -1.20 15.64
C THR A 133 15.82 -1.99 16.71
N THR A 134 15.16 -2.97 17.30
CA THR A 134 15.87 -4.06 18.01
C THR A 134 16.87 -4.71 17.07
N ARG A 135 17.96 -5.24 17.64
CA ARG A 135 18.86 -6.11 16.91
C ARG A 135 18.23 -7.49 16.81
N GLU A 136 18.18 -8.01 15.59
CA GLU A 136 17.70 -9.36 15.32
C GLU A 136 18.87 -10.25 14.91
N SER A 137 18.93 -11.44 15.52
CA SER A 137 19.90 -12.46 15.17
C SER A 137 19.38 -13.27 13.99
N VAL A 138 20.10 -13.25 12.88
CA VAL A 138 19.77 -14.01 11.67
C VAL A 138 20.80 -15.11 11.49
N THR A 139 20.34 -16.35 11.51
CA THR A 139 21.19 -17.51 11.26
C THR A 139 20.90 -18.08 9.87
N PHE A 140 21.89 -18.02 9.01
CA PHE A 140 21.86 -18.67 7.70
C PHE A 140 22.30 -20.13 7.88
N VAL A 141 21.45 -21.05 7.51
CA VAL A 141 21.78 -22.47 7.36
C VAL A 141 21.95 -22.75 5.89
N ILE A 142 23.16 -23.04 5.46
CA ILE A 142 23.52 -23.31 4.07
C ILE A 142 23.91 -24.76 3.93
N ALA A 143 23.08 -25.51 3.20
CA ALA A 143 23.33 -26.92 2.92
C ALA A 143 24.20 -27.10 1.66
N ASP A 144 24.98 -28.17 1.61
CA ASP A 144 25.54 -28.62 0.33
C ASP A 144 24.44 -29.38 -0.44
N PRO A 145 24.04 -28.95 -1.61
CA PRO A 145 23.01 -29.66 -2.37
C PRO A 145 23.44 -31.07 -2.78
N ARG A 146 24.71 -31.41 -2.72
CA ARG A 146 25.24 -32.76 -3.01
C ARG A 146 24.93 -33.79 -1.93
N ASP A 147 24.61 -33.35 -0.73
CA ASP A 147 24.21 -34.22 0.39
C ASP A 147 22.74 -34.67 0.28
N GLU A 148 22.02 -34.18 -0.72
CA GLU A 148 20.60 -34.48 -0.91
C GLU A 148 20.35 -35.42 -2.07
N THR A 149 19.22 -36.12 -2.02
CA THR A 149 18.73 -36.97 -3.14
C THR A 149 17.66 -36.23 -3.92
N TYR A 150 17.80 -36.20 -5.24
CA TYR A 150 16.90 -35.51 -6.14
C TYR A 150 16.09 -36.47 -7.01
N THR A 151 14.90 -36.02 -7.36
CA THR A 151 14.01 -36.68 -8.33
C THR A 151 13.76 -35.74 -9.50
N VAL A 152 13.82 -36.27 -10.73
CA VAL A 152 13.44 -35.53 -11.94
C VAL A 152 11.93 -35.46 -12.04
N ARG A 153 11.38 -34.28 -12.21
CA ARG A 153 9.99 -34.02 -12.59
C ARG A 153 9.93 -33.46 -13.97
N THR A 154 8.96 -33.93 -14.77
CA THR A 154 8.71 -33.44 -16.12
C THR A 154 7.32 -32.89 -16.26
N TRP A 155 7.13 -31.91 -17.13
CA TRP A 155 5.82 -31.43 -17.55
C TRP A 155 5.76 -31.33 -19.05
N GLY A 156 4.59 -31.54 -19.66
CA GLY A 156 4.36 -31.45 -21.11
C GLY A 156 5.14 -32.44 -21.98
N LEU A 157 5.89 -33.38 -21.38
CA LEU A 157 6.70 -34.38 -22.09
C LEU A 157 5.90 -35.70 -22.30
N THR A 158 4.72 -35.58 -22.92
CA THR A 158 3.87 -36.74 -23.20
C THR A 158 3.49 -36.78 -24.65
N ARG A 159 3.21 -35.63 -25.28
CA ARG A 159 2.73 -35.53 -26.66
C ARG A 159 3.27 -34.26 -27.32
N PHE A 160 3.78 -34.41 -28.53
CA PHE A 160 4.14 -33.33 -29.45
C PHE A 160 3.42 -33.49 -30.77
N ARG A 161 3.56 -32.50 -31.64
CA ARG A 161 3.09 -32.58 -33.02
C ARG A 161 4.23 -32.31 -33.96
N GLN A 162 4.34 -33.14 -34.99
CA GLN A 162 5.34 -33.01 -36.06
C GLN A 162 5.26 -31.63 -36.72
N GLY A 163 6.40 -30.97 -36.91
CA GLY A 163 6.52 -29.66 -37.53
C GLY A 163 6.16 -28.46 -36.63
N LEU A 164 5.56 -28.68 -35.46
CA LEU A 164 5.22 -27.58 -34.53
C LEU A 164 6.26 -27.41 -33.44
N GLN A 165 6.53 -26.13 -33.12
CA GLN A 165 7.39 -25.79 -32.00
C GLN A 165 6.81 -26.32 -30.69
N VAL A 166 7.64 -26.95 -29.88
CA VAL A 166 7.30 -27.36 -28.51
C VAL A 166 7.15 -26.13 -27.66
N GLY A 167 5.95 -25.84 -27.19
CA GLY A 167 5.64 -24.57 -26.51
C GLY A 167 5.77 -24.61 -24.98
N ASN A 168 5.42 -25.74 -24.36
CA ASN A 168 5.37 -25.82 -22.88
C ASN A 168 5.72 -27.24 -22.42
N ALA A 169 7.00 -27.60 -22.54
CA ALA A 169 7.50 -28.86 -22.03
C ALA A 169 8.87 -28.67 -21.40
N GLY A 170 9.17 -29.47 -20.38
CA GLY A 170 10.46 -29.36 -19.71
C GLY A 170 10.64 -30.34 -18.57
N ALA A 171 11.71 -30.11 -17.81
CA ALA A 171 12.06 -30.91 -16.66
C ALA A 171 12.72 -30.01 -15.55
N PHE A 172 12.64 -30.47 -14.32
CA PHE A 172 13.32 -29.88 -13.17
C PHE A 172 13.63 -30.96 -12.12
N LEU A 173 14.51 -30.61 -11.22
CA LEU A 173 14.92 -31.48 -10.12
C LEU A 173 14.29 -30.99 -8.81
N VAL A 174 13.71 -31.89 -8.04
CA VAL A 174 13.23 -31.62 -6.67
C VAL A 174 13.86 -32.59 -5.68
N ASP A 175 14.14 -32.08 -4.48
CA ASP A 175 14.58 -32.89 -3.35
C ASP A 175 13.40 -33.65 -2.70
N GLN A 176 13.69 -34.38 -1.62
CA GLN A 176 12.66 -35.13 -0.87
C GLN A 176 11.58 -34.23 -0.26
N SER A 177 11.87 -32.95 0.01
CA SER A 177 10.92 -31.95 0.49
C SER A 177 10.10 -31.26 -0.62
N GLN A 178 10.26 -31.70 -1.88
CA GLN A 178 9.72 -31.08 -3.10
C GLN A 178 10.27 -29.67 -3.39
N SER A 179 11.41 -29.32 -2.81
CA SER A 179 12.09 -28.06 -3.13
C SER A 179 12.91 -28.17 -4.40
N LEU A 180 12.85 -27.14 -5.23
CA LEU A 180 13.52 -27.07 -6.53
C LEU A 180 15.04 -26.93 -6.33
N LEU A 181 15.84 -27.70 -7.05
CA LEU A 181 17.30 -27.49 -7.17
C LEU A 181 17.55 -26.34 -8.15
N LYS A 182 18.07 -25.23 -7.65
CA LYS A 182 18.46 -24.05 -8.45
C LYS A 182 19.97 -23.97 -8.72
N ALA A 183 20.77 -24.80 -8.04
CA ALA A 183 22.20 -24.87 -8.25
C ALA A 183 22.53 -25.30 -9.69
N PRO A 184 23.68 -24.87 -10.23
CA PRO A 184 24.06 -25.21 -11.60
C PRO A 184 24.09 -26.73 -11.84
N ALA A 185 23.34 -27.17 -12.82
CA ALA A 185 23.32 -28.54 -13.30
C ALA A 185 23.30 -28.56 -14.84
N THR A 186 23.73 -29.63 -15.43
CA THR A 186 23.64 -29.90 -16.88
C THR A 186 22.65 -31.01 -17.13
N VAL A 187 21.95 -30.96 -18.24
CA VAL A 187 21.02 -32.01 -18.67
C VAL A 187 21.53 -32.67 -19.96
N GLN A 188 21.54 -33.97 -19.97
CA GLN A 188 21.75 -34.76 -21.17
C GLN A 188 20.44 -35.48 -21.50
N ALA A 189 19.99 -35.35 -22.74
CA ALA A 189 18.82 -36.07 -23.23
C ALA A 189 19.24 -37.07 -24.30
N THR A 190 18.66 -38.25 -24.25
CA THR A 190 18.77 -39.26 -25.31
C THR A 190 17.38 -39.76 -25.69
N GLY A 191 17.19 -40.14 -26.94
CA GLY A 191 15.90 -40.60 -27.44
C GLY A 191 14.91 -39.48 -27.76
N LEU A 192 15.33 -38.21 -27.74
CA LEU A 192 14.50 -37.10 -28.23
C LEU A 192 14.28 -37.26 -29.75
N PRO A 193 13.08 -36.85 -30.23
CA PRO A 193 12.84 -36.76 -31.68
C PRO A 193 13.82 -35.82 -32.37
N VAL A 194 14.18 -36.08 -33.60
CA VAL A 194 14.97 -35.17 -34.43
C VAL A 194 14.27 -33.80 -34.49
N GLY A 195 15.05 -32.73 -34.37
CA GLY A 195 14.54 -31.35 -34.30
C GLY A 195 14.18 -30.86 -32.91
N VAL A 196 14.24 -31.73 -31.86
CA VAL A 196 13.95 -31.37 -30.47
C VAL A 196 15.21 -31.44 -29.63
N THR A 197 15.39 -30.44 -28.77
CA THR A 197 16.52 -30.31 -27.86
C THR A 197 16.05 -29.97 -26.45
N VAL A 198 16.93 -30.14 -25.48
CA VAL A 198 16.72 -29.68 -24.10
C VAL A 198 17.80 -28.66 -23.72
N ALA A 199 17.42 -27.56 -23.10
CA ALA A 199 18.33 -26.52 -22.66
C ALA A 199 17.87 -25.90 -21.34
N ALA A 200 18.79 -25.26 -20.59
CA ALA A 200 18.43 -24.49 -19.43
C ALA A 200 17.45 -23.38 -19.85
N SER A 201 16.39 -23.20 -19.08
CA SER A 201 15.43 -22.10 -19.28
C SER A 201 16.00 -20.80 -18.72
N GLY A 202 15.33 -19.66 -18.96
CA GLY A 202 15.67 -18.38 -18.34
C GLY A 202 15.44 -18.34 -16.82
N SER A 203 14.79 -19.36 -16.26
CA SER A 203 14.55 -19.48 -14.82
C SER A 203 15.49 -20.54 -14.22
N PRO A 204 16.21 -20.23 -13.12
CA PRO A 204 17.11 -21.19 -12.49
C PRO A 204 16.41 -22.50 -12.09
N GLY A 205 17.07 -23.61 -12.33
CA GLY A 205 16.56 -24.96 -11.99
C GLY A 205 15.55 -25.56 -12.97
N TYR A 206 15.11 -24.81 -13.96
CA TYR A 206 14.20 -25.31 -15.01
C TYR A 206 14.92 -25.53 -16.33
N TYR A 207 14.53 -26.59 -17.02
CA TYR A 207 15.08 -26.97 -18.32
C TYR A 207 13.95 -27.12 -19.31
N ALA A 208 13.99 -26.32 -20.35
CA ALA A 208 12.97 -26.33 -21.41
C ALA A 208 13.30 -27.34 -22.48
N ILE A 209 12.30 -28.07 -22.92
CA ILE A 209 12.35 -28.87 -24.14
C ILE A 209 11.80 -28.01 -25.27
N GLN A 210 12.57 -27.83 -26.32
CA GLN A 210 12.30 -26.86 -27.37
C GLN A 210 12.68 -27.40 -28.75
N GLY A 211 12.18 -26.76 -29.78
CA GLY A 211 12.37 -27.19 -31.17
C GLY A 211 11.09 -27.76 -31.77
N ALA A 212 11.13 -28.26 -33.00
CA ALA A 212 10.01 -28.85 -33.69
C ALA A 212 10.38 -30.27 -34.08
N PRO A 213 9.64 -31.32 -33.64
CA PRO A 213 9.93 -32.67 -34.02
C PRO A 213 9.70 -32.88 -35.53
N GLU A 214 10.66 -33.49 -36.23
CA GLU A 214 10.62 -33.68 -37.66
C GLU A 214 9.91 -34.98 -38.07
N VAL A 215 9.77 -35.95 -37.15
CA VAL A 215 9.23 -37.26 -37.40
C VAL A 215 8.19 -37.66 -36.39
N ALA A 216 7.03 -38.11 -36.84
CA ALA A 216 5.98 -38.68 -35.99
C ALA A 216 6.37 -40.09 -35.51
N GLY A 217 5.89 -40.47 -34.31
CA GLY A 217 6.13 -41.81 -33.74
C GLY A 217 6.19 -41.81 -32.23
N GLN A 218 6.57 -42.96 -31.67
CA GLN A 218 6.78 -43.13 -30.22
C GLN A 218 8.27 -43.06 -29.91
N PHE A 219 8.60 -42.31 -28.89
CA PHE A 219 9.97 -42.06 -28.44
C PHE A 219 10.09 -42.34 -26.94
N SER A 220 11.14 -43.03 -26.54
CA SER A 220 11.49 -43.19 -25.14
C SER A 220 12.63 -42.23 -24.80
N VAL A 221 12.29 -41.15 -24.12
CA VAL A 221 13.19 -40.05 -23.82
C VAL A 221 13.81 -40.24 -22.43
N LYS A 222 15.13 -40.37 -22.37
CA LYS A 222 15.86 -40.38 -21.10
C LYS A 222 16.53 -39.05 -20.88
N LEU A 223 16.26 -38.45 -19.72
CA LEU A 223 16.88 -37.23 -19.23
C LEU A 223 17.80 -37.54 -18.04
N ALA A 224 19.08 -37.22 -18.15
CA ALA A 224 20.08 -37.41 -17.11
C ALA A 224 20.65 -36.05 -16.69
N PHE A 225 20.49 -35.71 -15.43
CA PHE A 225 20.98 -34.45 -14.83
C PHE A 225 22.29 -34.71 -14.11
N LYS A 226 23.28 -33.83 -14.33
CA LYS A 226 24.62 -33.97 -13.81
C LYS A 226 25.09 -32.67 -13.20
N TRP A 227 25.91 -32.78 -12.17
CA TRP A 227 26.70 -31.67 -11.64
C TRP A 227 27.71 -31.15 -12.68
N PRO A 228 28.25 -29.95 -12.55
CA PRO A 228 29.26 -29.40 -13.47
C PRO A 228 30.53 -30.28 -13.62
N ASP A 229 30.85 -31.09 -12.62
CA ASP A 229 31.97 -32.04 -12.64
C ASP A 229 31.63 -33.36 -13.34
N GLY A 230 30.38 -33.50 -13.85
CA GLY A 230 29.90 -34.69 -14.56
C GLY A 230 29.27 -35.78 -13.69
N ALA A 231 29.29 -35.63 -12.35
CA ALA A 231 28.63 -36.61 -11.48
C ALA A 231 27.11 -36.61 -11.68
N LEU A 232 26.49 -37.79 -11.72
CA LEU A 232 25.04 -37.93 -11.89
C LEU A 232 24.29 -37.41 -10.64
N ILE A 233 23.28 -36.57 -10.89
CA ILE A 233 22.34 -36.09 -9.84
C ILE A 233 21.14 -37.07 -9.83
N ALA A 234 20.44 -37.15 -10.94
CA ALA A 234 19.26 -37.97 -11.08
C ALA A 234 18.96 -38.21 -12.57
N GLU A 235 18.19 -39.25 -12.88
CA GLU A 235 17.73 -39.52 -14.24
C GLU A 235 16.27 -39.99 -14.25
N THR A 236 15.62 -39.80 -15.36
CA THR A 236 14.27 -40.30 -15.60
C THR A 236 14.09 -40.71 -17.05
N THR A 237 13.10 -41.56 -17.28
CA THR A 237 12.67 -41.92 -18.64
C THR A 237 11.19 -41.60 -18.78
N ALA A 238 10.80 -41.00 -19.90
CA ALA A 238 9.43 -40.67 -20.22
C ALA A 238 9.10 -41.13 -21.65
N ASP A 239 7.91 -41.67 -21.85
CA ASP A 239 7.42 -41.99 -23.17
C ASP A 239 6.78 -40.75 -23.79
N LEU A 240 7.18 -40.43 -25.02
CA LEU A 240 6.76 -39.30 -25.80
C LEU A 240 6.15 -39.76 -27.11
N GLU A 241 4.92 -39.34 -27.37
CA GLU A 241 4.26 -39.52 -28.65
C GLU A 241 4.40 -38.26 -29.50
N VAL A 242 4.90 -38.39 -30.72
CA VAL A 242 4.85 -37.32 -31.73
C VAL A 242 3.74 -37.64 -32.72
N LEU A 243 2.69 -36.83 -32.70
CA LEU A 243 1.55 -36.95 -33.58
C LEU A 243 1.90 -36.47 -35.01
N PRO A 244 1.27 -37.01 -36.06
CA PRO A 244 1.48 -36.56 -37.43
C PRO A 244 1.16 -35.06 -37.63
N GLU A 245 1.71 -34.48 -38.69
CA GLU A 245 1.51 -33.05 -39.01
C GLU A 245 0.03 -32.71 -39.28
N ASP A 246 -0.72 -33.64 -39.88
CA ASP A 246 -2.14 -33.50 -40.18
C ASP A 246 -3.08 -33.81 -39.01
N TYR A 247 -2.53 -34.17 -37.85
CA TYR A 247 -3.33 -34.39 -36.64
C TYR A 247 -4.07 -33.12 -36.21
N LYS A 248 -5.36 -33.22 -36.00
CA LYS A 248 -6.22 -32.12 -35.52
C LYS A 248 -6.42 -32.24 -34.01
N PRO A 249 -5.81 -31.36 -33.19
CA PRO A 249 -5.99 -31.40 -31.75
C PRO A 249 -7.45 -31.19 -31.37
N LYS A 250 -7.89 -31.92 -30.35
CA LYS A 250 -9.22 -31.69 -29.77
C LYS A 250 -9.26 -30.31 -29.11
N GLN A 251 -10.20 -29.48 -29.52
CA GLN A 251 -10.40 -28.15 -28.99
C GLN A 251 -11.41 -28.16 -27.81
N THR A 252 -11.08 -27.51 -26.73
CA THR A 252 -11.90 -27.43 -25.52
C THR A 252 -12.21 -25.97 -25.21
N LEU A 253 -13.49 -25.66 -25.01
CA LEU A 253 -13.95 -24.37 -24.53
C LEU A 253 -13.92 -24.35 -22.98
N SER A 254 -13.29 -23.34 -22.42
CA SER A 254 -13.33 -23.03 -21.00
C SER A 254 -14.08 -21.71 -20.77
N VAL A 255 -14.92 -21.70 -19.73
CA VAL A 255 -15.69 -20.52 -19.33
C VAL A 255 -15.30 -20.13 -17.90
N VAL A 256 -14.90 -18.89 -17.70
CA VAL A 256 -14.54 -18.35 -16.40
C VAL A 256 -15.60 -17.35 -15.96
N VAL A 257 -16.30 -17.68 -14.88
CA VAL A 257 -17.27 -16.79 -14.22
C VAL A 257 -16.64 -16.32 -12.91
N LEU A 258 -16.25 -15.06 -12.83
CA LEU A 258 -15.51 -14.49 -11.71
C LEU A 258 -16.40 -14.11 -10.51
N GLY A 259 -17.71 -14.36 -10.60
CA GLY A 259 -18.69 -14.07 -9.54
C GLY A 259 -20.00 -13.51 -10.09
N PRO A 260 -20.97 -13.18 -9.22
CA PRO A 260 -22.24 -12.62 -9.65
C PRO A 260 -22.05 -11.24 -10.30
N ILE A 261 -22.82 -10.99 -11.35
CA ILE A 261 -22.92 -9.68 -12.00
C ILE A 261 -24.18 -8.95 -11.51
N ARG A 262 -24.33 -7.67 -11.83
CA ARG A 262 -25.50 -6.88 -11.38
C ARG A 262 -26.36 -6.39 -12.51
N LYS A 263 -27.67 -6.39 -12.27
CA LYS A 263 -28.66 -5.76 -13.14
C LYS A 263 -28.28 -4.30 -13.39
N ASN A 264 -28.40 -3.88 -14.66
CA ASN A 264 -28.19 -2.52 -15.15
C ASN A 264 -26.73 -1.99 -15.06
N VAL A 265 -25.77 -2.80 -14.66
CA VAL A 265 -24.34 -2.48 -14.75
C VAL A 265 -23.80 -2.88 -16.11
N ALA A 266 -23.06 -1.99 -16.78
CA ALA A 266 -22.44 -2.29 -18.07
C ALA A 266 -21.14 -3.12 -17.87
N TYR A 267 -21.05 -4.22 -18.60
CA TYR A 267 -19.86 -5.06 -18.66
C TYR A 267 -19.20 -4.89 -20.02
N ALA A 268 -17.89 -4.66 -20.01
CA ALA A 268 -17.06 -4.46 -21.20
C ALA A 268 -15.88 -5.43 -21.20
N PRO A 269 -15.25 -5.71 -22.33
CA PRO A 269 -14.11 -6.66 -22.42
C PRO A 269 -12.91 -6.30 -21.55
N SER A 270 -12.73 -5.01 -21.26
CA SER A 270 -11.68 -4.48 -20.37
C SER A 270 -12.00 -4.56 -18.88
N GLY A 271 -13.24 -4.95 -18.53
CA GLY A 271 -13.68 -5.06 -17.13
C GLY A 271 -13.26 -6.37 -16.51
N TYR A 272 -12.57 -6.35 -15.37
CA TYR A 272 -12.07 -7.51 -14.63
C TYR A 272 -13.15 -8.51 -14.16
N ARG A 273 -14.44 -8.24 -14.38
CA ARG A 273 -15.58 -9.04 -13.89
C ARG A 273 -16.51 -9.59 -14.96
N ALA A 274 -16.29 -9.23 -16.21
CA ALA A 274 -17.06 -9.87 -17.27
C ALA A 274 -16.71 -11.35 -17.34
N PRO A 275 -17.67 -12.27 -17.36
CA PRO A 275 -17.38 -13.67 -17.68
C PRO A 275 -16.66 -13.73 -19.02
N PHE A 276 -15.63 -14.53 -19.11
CA PHE A 276 -14.87 -14.68 -20.34
C PHE A 276 -14.70 -16.15 -20.71
N LEU A 277 -14.49 -16.37 -21.98
CA LEU A 277 -14.36 -17.69 -22.59
C LEU A 277 -13.04 -17.74 -23.36
N TYR A 278 -12.43 -18.88 -23.37
CA TYR A 278 -11.27 -19.13 -24.22
C TYR A 278 -11.26 -20.58 -24.70
N VAL A 279 -10.65 -20.79 -25.85
CA VAL A 279 -10.46 -22.12 -26.41
C VAL A 279 -8.99 -22.49 -26.28
N GLU A 280 -8.77 -23.72 -25.81
CA GLU A 280 -7.45 -24.31 -25.73
C GLU A 280 -7.50 -25.72 -26.32
N ASP A 281 -6.38 -26.15 -26.87
CA ASP A 281 -6.24 -27.50 -27.34
C ASP A 281 -5.90 -28.48 -26.20
N GLU A 282 -5.87 -29.76 -26.51
CA GLU A 282 -5.54 -30.83 -25.55
C GLU A 282 -4.09 -30.75 -25.02
N PHE A 283 -3.26 -29.85 -25.58
CA PHE A 283 -1.90 -29.56 -25.13
C PHE A 283 -1.81 -28.32 -24.25
N GLY A 284 -2.95 -27.63 -23.98
CA GLY A 284 -3.03 -26.41 -23.22
C GLY A 284 -2.62 -25.15 -24.01
N ALA A 285 -2.43 -25.28 -25.33
CA ALA A 285 -2.17 -24.10 -26.14
C ALA A 285 -3.49 -23.37 -26.44
N ARG A 286 -3.53 -22.06 -26.16
CA ARG A 286 -4.70 -21.24 -26.50
C ARG A 286 -4.82 -21.06 -28.00
N SER A 287 -6.05 -21.15 -28.51
CA SER A 287 -6.34 -20.83 -29.89
C SER A 287 -6.03 -19.36 -30.19
N SER A 288 -5.43 -19.10 -31.35
CA SER A 288 -5.23 -17.73 -31.86
C SER A 288 -6.21 -17.43 -33.02
N GLU A 289 -7.23 -18.25 -33.20
CA GLU A 289 -8.18 -18.10 -34.29
C GLU A 289 -9.42 -17.35 -33.86
N GLN A 290 -10.09 -16.71 -34.82
CA GLN A 290 -11.35 -16.06 -34.61
C GLN A 290 -12.45 -17.06 -34.30
N LEU A 291 -13.11 -16.93 -33.14
CA LEU A 291 -14.15 -17.85 -32.68
C LEU A 291 -15.55 -17.36 -33.07
N THR A 292 -16.40 -18.29 -33.47
CA THR A 292 -17.85 -18.09 -33.49
C THR A 292 -18.44 -18.76 -32.27
N ILE A 293 -18.95 -17.96 -31.31
CA ILE A 293 -19.49 -18.49 -30.06
C ILE A 293 -21.01 -18.46 -30.12
N THR A 294 -21.60 -19.65 -29.93
CA THR A 294 -23.06 -19.82 -29.79
C THR A 294 -23.42 -19.99 -28.31
N THR A 295 -24.49 -19.36 -27.86
CA THR A 295 -24.95 -19.39 -26.48
C THR A 295 -26.46 -19.51 -26.39
N THR A 296 -26.95 -20.15 -25.33
CA THR A 296 -28.37 -20.14 -24.96
C THR A 296 -28.52 -19.79 -23.47
N GLY A 297 -29.64 -19.21 -23.09
CA GLY A 297 -29.91 -18.88 -21.71
C GLY A 297 -29.08 -17.72 -21.15
N LEU A 298 -28.43 -16.93 -21.99
CA LEU A 298 -27.72 -15.74 -21.55
C LEU A 298 -28.70 -14.75 -20.91
N PRO A 299 -28.33 -14.09 -19.76
CA PRO A 299 -29.17 -13.06 -19.15
C PRO A 299 -29.60 -12.01 -20.16
N PRO A 300 -30.88 -11.56 -20.16
CA PRO A 300 -31.36 -10.53 -21.06
C PRO A 300 -30.53 -9.24 -20.98
N GLY A 301 -30.18 -8.66 -22.15
CA GLY A 301 -29.33 -7.47 -22.26
C GLY A 301 -27.83 -7.76 -22.32
N LEU A 302 -27.42 -9.03 -22.24
CA LEU A 302 -26.04 -9.45 -22.48
C LEU A 302 -25.88 -10.07 -23.87
N SER A 303 -24.68 -9.98 -24.39
CA SER A 303 -24.24 -10.55 -25.65
C SER A 303 -22.81 -11.08 -25.54
N ILE A 304 -22.35 -11.75 -26.58
CA ILE A 304 -20.96 -12.22 -26.67
C ILE A 304 -20.19 -11.29 -27.61
N ASP A 305 -19.05 -10.80 -27.13
CA ASP A 305 -18.02 -10.16 -27.93
C ASP A 305 -16.87 -11.16 -28.13
N SER A 306 -16.63 -11.57 -29.36
CA SER A 306 -15.58 -12.50 -29.75
C SER A 306 -14.58 -11.87 -30.74
N GLN A 307 -14.38 -10.55 -30.69
CA GLN A 307 -13.43 -9.87 -31.58
C GLN A 307 -11.97 -10.22 -31.29
N ASN A 308 -11.67 -10.67 -30.07
CA ASN A 308 -10.33 -11.12 -29.71
C ASN A 308 -10.12 -12.57 -30.15
N PRO A 309 -9.08 -12.87 -30.94
CA PRO A 309 -8.77 -14.22 -31.35
C PRO A 309 -8.62 -15.20 -30.19
N GLY A 310 -9.24 -16.36 -30.27
CA GLY A 310 -9.20 -17.40 -29.24
C GLY A 310 -10.00 -17.11 -27.98
N MET A 311 -10.65 -15.95 -27.89
CA MET A 311 -11.37 -15.52 -26.69
C MET A 311 -12.77 -14.96 -27.01
N GLY A 312 -13.65 -14.99 -26.01
CA GLY A 312 -14.92 -14.32 -26.02
C GLY A 312 -15.21 -13.70 -24.66
N PHE A 313 -15.96 -12.61 -24.66
CA PHE A 313 -16.38 -11.89 -23.43
C PHE A 313 -17.90 -11.77 -23.40
N VAL A 314 -18.47 -11.97 -22.22
CA VAL A 314 -19.89 -11.65 -22.00
C VAL A 314 -19.97 -10.15 -21.72
N VAL A 315 -20.59 -9.41 -22.65
CA VAL A 315 -20.66 -7.94 -22.61
C VAL A 315 -22.10 -7.47 -22.63
N GLY A 316 -22.31 -6.19 -22.30
CA GLY A 316 -23.64 -5.58 -22.31
C GLY A 316 -24.11 -5.21 -20.91
N ARG A 317 -25.43 -5.10 -20.76
CA ARG A 317 -26.06 -4.66 -19.52
C ARG A 317 -27.25 -5.57 -19.21
N PRO A 318 -27.17 -6.42 -18.18
CA PRO A 318 -28.28 -7.32 -17.84
C PRO A 318 -29.50 -6.52 -17.38
N THR A 319 -30.67 -6.83 -17.91
CA THR A 319 -31.92 -6.12 -17.63
C THR A 319 -32.81 -6.84 -16.62
N GLU A 320 -32.48 -8.07 -16.27
CA GLU A 320 -33.24 -8.88 -15.29
C GLU A 320 -32.30 -9.47 -14.25
N ALA A 321 -32.76 -9.50 -12.99
CA ALA A 321 -32.07 -10.19 -11.91
C ALA A 321 -32.54 -11.65 -11.83
N GLY A 322 -31.63 -12.55 -11.43
CA GLY A 322 -31.93 -13.97 -11.28
C GLY A 322 -30.72 -14.83 -11.56
N THR A 323 -30.90 -16.13 -11.53
CA THR A 323 -29.87 -17.10 -11.91
C THR A 323 -30.23 -17.69 -13.28
N PHE A 324 -29.35 -17.52 -14.24
CA PHE A 324 -29.57 -17.90 -15.64
C PHE A 324 -28.69 -19.11 -15.97
N ALA A 325 -29.34 -20.25 -16.27
CA ALA A 325 -28.62 -21.41 -16.80
C ALA A 325 -28.22 -21.11 -18.25
N THR A 326 -26.90 -21.04 -18.49
CA THR A 326 -26.32 -20.59 -19.74
C THR A 326 -25.45 -21.68 -20.33
N THR A 327 -25.55 -21.89 -21.64
CA THR A 327 -24.69 -22.80 -22.38
C THR A 327 -23.80 -22.04 -23.36
N PHE A 328 -22.61 -22.54 -23.59
CA PHE A 328 -21.65 -21.99 -24.54
C PHE A 328 -21.01 -23.09 -25.39
N ARG A 329 -20.83 -22.80 -26.66
CA ARG A 329 -20.05 -23.62 -27.59
C ARG A 329 -19.32 -22.71 -28.57
N ALA A 330 -18.05 -22.99 -28.84
CA ALA A 330 -17.30 -22.28 -29.87
C ALA A 330 -17.16 -23.14 -31.13
N THR A 331 -17.12 -22.47 -32.28
CA THR A 331 -16.80 -23.04 -33.59
C THR A 331 -15.61 -22.27 -34.14
N LEU A 332 -14.58 -23.00 -34.55
CA LEU A 332 -13.37 -22.46 -35.18
C LEU A 332 -13.63 -22.23 -36.70
N PRO A 333 -12.78 -21.43 -37.38
CA PRO A 333 -12.95 -21.15 -38.80
C PRO A 333 -12.94 -22.36 -39.71
N ASP A 334 -12.27 -23.44 -39.29
CA ASP A 334 -12.25 -24.71 -40.05
C ASP A 334 -13.52 -25.55 -39.86
N GLY A 335 -14.52 -25.05 -39.11
CA GLY A 335 -15.75 -25.75 -38.80
C GLY A 335 -15.66 -26.71 -37.59
N THR A 336 -14.51 -26.86 -36.99
CA THR A 336 -14.36 -27.65 -35.75
C THR A 336 -15.14 -27.03 -34.62
N THR A 337 -15.93 -27.84 -33.89
CA THR A 337 -16.71 -27.39 -32.73
C THR A 337 -16.11 -27.92 -31.45
N THR A 338 -16.14 -27.07 -30.39
CA THR A 338 -15.72 -27.48 -29.07
C THR A 338 -16.80 -28.27 -28.31
N ASN A 339 -16.46 -28.71 -27.07
CA ASN A 339 -17.45 -29.20 -26.12
C ASN A 339 -18.53 -28.13 -25.84
N LEU A 340 -19.70 -28.58 -25.42
CA LEU A 340 -20.71 -27.72 -24.81
C LEU A 340 -20.31 -27.48 -23.36
N VAL A 341 -20.29 -26.23 -22.92
CA VAL A 341 -20.10 -25.83 -21.52
C VAL A 341 -21.42 -25.34 -20.97
N GLU A 342 -21.87 -25.93 -19.88
CA GLU A 342 -23.02 -25.51 -19.12
C GLU A 342 -22.56 -24.83 -17.83
N THR A 343 -23.10 -23.66 -17.54
CA THR A 343 -22.79 -22.90 -16.33
C THR A 343 -23.99 -22.07 -15.92
N SER A 344 -23.90 -21.39 -14.78
CA SER A 344 -24.93 -20.43 -14.37
C SER A 344 -24.31 -19.06 -14.19
N ILE A 345 -25.02 -18.03 -14.67
CA ILE A 345 -24.68 -16.63 -14.44
C ILE A 345 -25.70 -16.06 -13.47
N GLU A 346 -25.25 -15.66 -12.29
CA GLU A 346 -26.07 -14.99 -11.31
C GLU A 346 -26.05 -13.49 -11.56
N VAL A 347 -27.26 -12.91 -11.72
CA VAL A 347 -27.48 -11.47 -11.84
C VAL A 347 -28.16 -10.96 -10.58
N LEU A 348 -27.43 -10.24 -9.75
CA LEU A 348 -27.97 -9.59 -8.56
C LEU A 348 -28.91 -8.43 -8.94
N PRO A 349 -29.88 -8.07 -8.08
CA PRO A 349 -30.71 -6.86 -8.28
C PRO A 349 -29.88 -5.59 -8.46
N ALA A 350 -30.45 -4.59 -9.11
CA ALA A 350 -29.89 -3.23 -9.13
C ALA A 350 -29.77 -2.68 -7.70
N ILE A 351 -28.79 -1.78 -7.49
CA ILE A 351 -28.59 -1.17 -6.16
C ILE A 351 -29.67 -0.12 -5.93
N PRO A 352 -30.49 -0.22 -4.87
CA PRO A 352 -31.48 0.81 -4.57
C PRO A 352 -30.79 2.15 -4.21
N PHE A 353 -31.28 3.28 -4.69
CA PHE A 353 -30.76 4.61 -4.33
C PHE A 353 -30.71 4.88 -2.83
N ALA A 354 -31.68 4.37 -2.10
CA ALA A 354 -31.73 4.56 -0.65
C ALA A 354 -30.47 4.02 0.04
N GLU A 355 -29.88 2.96 -0.50
CA GLU A 355 -28.64 2.37 0.04
C GLU A 355 -27.39 3.15 -0.34
N ALA A 356 -27.37 3.76 -1.54
CA ALA A 356 -26.26 4.60 -2.01
C ALA A 356 -26.30 6.02 -1.42
N ALA A 357 -27.37 6.41 -0.73
CA ALA A 357 -27.49 7.73 -0.10
C ALA A 357 -26.37 7.97 0.91
N GLY A 358 -25.85 9.19 0.94
CA GLY A 358 -24.74 9.59 1.81
C GLY A 358 -23.89 10.69 1.22
N THR A 359 -22.81 11.02 1.93
CA THR A 359 -21.84 12.02 1.46
C THR A 359 -20.67 11.33 0.79
N TYR A 360 -20.36 11.74 -0.42
CA TYR A 360 -19.19 11.31 -1.18
C TYR A 360 -18.14 12.43 -1.15
N ASP A 361 -16.91 12.09 -0.84
CA ASP A 361 -15.80 13.05 -0.76
C ASP A 361 -14.61 12.48 -1.53
N SER A 362 -14.13 13.21 -2.54
CA SER A 362 -13.24 12.70 -3.57
C SER A 362 -12.18 13.74 -3.93
N VAL A 363 -10.96 13.27 -4.23
CA VAL A 363 -9.89 14.10 -4.79
C VAL A 363 -9.93 14.01 -6.31
N VAL A 364 -9.87 15.15 -6.99
CA VAL A 364 -9.67 15.22 -8.44
C VAL A 364 -8.18 15.18 -8.72
N GLN A 365 -7.76 14.27 -9.57
CA GLN A 365 -6.36 14.08 -9.93
C GLN A 365 -5.77 15.33 -10.60
N ARG A 366 -4.46 15.47 -10.51
CA ARG A 366 -3.72 16.54 -11.16
C ARG A 366 -3.65 16.32 -12.67
N SER A 367 -3.82 17.37 -13.41
CA SER A 367 -3.71 17.38 -14.88
C SER A 367 -3.27 18.76 -15.32
N GLU A 368 -2.17 18.86 -16.04
CA GLU A 368 -1.68 20.13 -16.55
C GLU A 368 -2.69 20.80 -17.47
N ALA A 369 -3.26 20.04 -18.40
CA ALA A 369 -4.19 20.54 -19.39
C ALA A 369 -5.58 20.91 -18.83
N LEU A 370 -6.04 20.20 -17.77
CA LEU A 370 -7.37 20.44 -17.22
C LEU A 370 -7.37 21.45 -16.06
N ASN A 371 -6.46 21.29 -15.10
CA ASN A 371 -6.47 22.06 -13.86
C ASN A 371 -5.12 22.68 -13.48
N GLY A 372 -4.19 22.82 -14.46
CA GLY A 372 -2.89 23.44 -14.26
C GLY A 372 -2.09 22.77 -13.14
N ASN A 373 -2.20 21.46 -13.00
CA ASN A 373 -1.61 20.65 -11.93
C ASN A 373 -2.10 20.96 -10.50
N ASN A 374 -3.14 21.78 -10.34
CA ASN A 374 -3.68 22.09 -9.02
C ASN A 374 -4.49 20.96 -8.41
N GLY A 375 -4.96 20.00 -9.24
CA GLY A 375 -5.92 19.00 -8.80
C GLY A 375 -7.26 19.65 -8.44
N GLY A 376 -8.02 18.98 -7.58
CA GLY A 376 -9.32 19.50 -7.14
C GLY A 376 -9.96 18.61 -6.06
N ARG A 377 -11.19 18.98 -5.69
CA ARG A 377 -12.02 18.21 -4.76
C ARG A 377 -13.47 18.22 -5.20
N LEU A 378 -14.08 17.06 -5.26
CA LEU A 378 -15.51 16.89 -5.44
C LEU A 378 -16.11 16.40 -4.12
N ARG A 379 -17.10 17.11 -3.60
CA ARG A 379 -17.89 16.63 -2.46
C ARG A 379 -19.36 16.85 -2.73
N PHE A 380 -20.16 15.79 -2.56
CA PHE A 380 -21.61 15.88 -2.67
C PHE A 380 -22.31 14.94 -1.69
N THR A 381 -23.52 15.32 -1.30
CA THR A 381 -24.40 14.51 -0.49
C THR A 381 -25.61 14.11 -1.33
N LEU A 382 -25.81 12.80 -1.47
CA LEU A 382 -26.95 12.18 -2.13
C LEU A 382 -28.00 11.83 -1.08
N THR A 383 -29.23 12.24 -1.28
CA THR A 383 -30.35 11.86 -0.43
C THR A 383 -30.96 10.52 -0.87
N GLN A 384 -31.75 9.87 -0.02
CA GLN A 384 -32.50 8.66 -0.36
C GLN A 384 -33.53 8.86 -1.52
N ARG A 385 -33.84 10.10 -1.85
CA ARG A 385 -34.73 10.47 -2.98
C ARG A 385 -33.97 10.77 -4.27
N GLY A 386 -32.64 10.51 -4.31
CA GLY A 386 -31.82 10.81 -5.49
C GLY A 386 -31.47 12.28 -5.68
N GLN A 387 -31.83 13.17 -4.72
CA GLN A 387 -31.42 14.56 -4.77
C GLN A 387 -29.98 14.73 -4.26
N ALA A 388 -29.22 15.64 -4.86
CA ALA A 388 -27.86 15.91 -4.44
C ALA A 388 -27.57 17.40 -4.28
N THR A 389 -26.68 17.70 -3.35
CA THR A 389 -26.09 19.02 -3.18
C THR A 389 -24.60 18.85 -2.91
N GLY A 390 -23.79 19.78 -3.40
CA GLY A 390 -22.35 19.65 -3.23
C GLY A 390 -21.57 20.82 -3.80
N PHE A 391 -20.29 20.56 -4.00
CA PHE A 391 -19.38 21.49 -4.67
C PHE A 391 -18.25 20.74 -5.38
N LEU A 392 -17.76 21.36 -6.45
CA LEU A 392 -16.49 21.02 -7.08
C LEU A 392 -15.50 22.15 -6.82
N ILE A 393 -14.27 21.82 -6.39
CA ILE A 393 -13.15 22.74 -6.45
C ILE A 393 -12.37 22.43 -7.74
N HIS A 394 -12.32 23.39 -8.63
CA HIS A 394 -11.62 23.31 -9.91
C HIS A 394 -10.87 24.61 -10.16
N ASN A 395 -9.61 24.55 -10.55
CA ASN A 395 -8.73 25.72 -10.71
C ASN A 395 -8.76 26.65 -9.48
N LEU A 396 -8.70 26.07 -8.28
CA LEU A 396 -8.72 26.76 -6.97
C LEU A 396 -10.03 27.46 -6.63
N VAL A 397 -11.02 27.43 -7.50
CA VAL A 397 -12.36 28.04 -7.29
C VAL A 397 -13.35 26.97 -6.87
N ARG A 398 -14.18 27.31 -5.89
CA ARG A 398 -15.26 26.45 -5.42
C ARG A 398 -16.57 26.74 -6.16
N TYR A 399 -17.08 25.74 -6.86
CA TYR A 399 -18.33 25.77 -7.62
C TYR A 399 -19.41 24.95 -6.89
N PRO A 400 -20.35 25.58 -6.18
CA PRO A 400 -21.44 24.86 -5.56
C PRO A 400 -22.45 24.39 -6.60
N PHE A 401 -23.12 23.27 -6.31
CA PHE A 401 -24.20 22.77 -7.16
C PHE A 401 -25.33 22.12 -6.34
N SER A 402 -26.47 21.97 -6.97
CA SER A 402 -27.66 21.30 -6.44
C SER A 402 -28.14 20.24 -7.42
N SER A 403 -29.25 19.56 -7.11
CA SER A 403 -29.85 18.53 -7.94
C SER A 403 -30.16 18.97 -9.38
N ALA A 404 -30.38 20.26 -9.63
CA ALA A 404 -30.58 20.78 -10.97
C ALA A 404 -29.36 20.65 -11.89
N ALA A 405 -28.17 20.57 -11.32
CA ALA A 405 -26.91 20.41 -12.04
C ALA A 405 -26.40 18.95 -12.06
N MET A 406 -27.18 18.00 -11.53
CA MET A 406 -26.82 16.60 -11.44
C MET A 406 -27.91 15.72 -12.05
N THR A 407 -27.48 14.78 -12.88
CA THR A 407 -28.30 13.64 -13.30
C THR A 407 -27.71 12.38 -12.69
N LEU A 408 -28.59 11.51 -12.21
CA LEU A 408 -28.21 10.21 -11.66
C LEU A 408 -29.16 9.17 -12.24
N ASP A 409 -28.60 8.22 -12.93
CA ASP A 409 -29.30 7.05 -13.44
C ASP A 409 -29.50 6.04 -12.30
N PRO A 410 -30.75 5.79 -11.85
CA PRO A 410 -31.02 4.88 -10.76
C PRO A 410 -30.61 3.45 -11.03
N ASP A 411 -30.62 3.08 -12.27
CA ASP A 411 -30.41 1.69 -12.66
C ASP A 411 -28.93 1.34 -12.82
N THR A 412 -28.12 2.34 -13.15
CA THR A 412 -26.70 2.13 -13.46
C THR A 412 -25.75 2.75 -12.44
N GLY A 413 -26.27 3.61 -11.57
CA GLY A 413 -25.43 4.44 -10.70
C GLY A 413 -24.64 5.52 -11.45
N ALA A 414 -24.88 5.69 -12.78
CA ALA A 414 -24.17 6.69 -13.56
C ALA A 414 -24.55 8.09 -13.13
N VAL A 415 -23.56 8.92 -12.89
CA VAL A 415 -23.66 10.28 -12.39
C VAL A 415 -23.08 11.24 -13.41
N THR A 416 -23.83 12.29 -13.75
CA THR A 416 -23.28 13.46 -14.46
C THR A 416 -23.56 14.70 -13.64
N ILE A 417 -22.53 15.50 -13.34
CA ILE A 417 -22.65 16.76 -12.62
C ILE A 417 -22.05 17.86 -13.51
N THR A 418 -22.82 18.92 -13.76
CA THR A 418 -22.35 20.09 -14.49
C THR A 418 -22.45 21.31 -13.57
N PRO A 419 -21.43 21.59 -12.75
CA PRO A 419 -21.48 22.69 -11.80
C PRO A 419 -21.58 24.04 -12.54
N PRO A 420 -22.50 24.93 -12.19
CA PRO A 420 -22.66 26.21 -12.88
C PRO A 420 -21.36 27.03 -12.86
N GLY A 421 -20.95 27.52 -14.03
CA GLY A 421 -19.78 28.37 -14.21
C GLY A 421 -18.43 27.68 -14.13
N ALA A 422 -18.37 26.37 -13.88
CA ALA A 422 -17.11 25.65 -13.75
C ALA A 422 -16.39 25.38 -15.10
N GLY A 423 -17.14 25.37 -16.20
CA GLY A 423 -16.62 25.04 -17.54
C GLY A 423 -16.18 23.57 -17.71
N VAL A 424 -16.54 22.73 -16.76
CA VAL A 424 -16.25 21.28 -16.76
C VAL A 424 -17.49 20.49 -16.36
N THR A 425 -17.50 19.22 -16.76
CA THR A 425 -18.52 18.23 -16.37
C THR A 425 -17.84 17.09 -15.64
N VAL A 426 -18.45 16.64 -14.55
CA VAL A 426 -18.07 15.41 -13.86
C VAL A 426 -18.92 14.27 -14.40
N ARG A 427 -18.30 13.20 -14.83
CA ARG A 427 -18.98 11.96 -15.24
C ARG A 427 -18.39 10.81 -14.46
N GLY A 428 -19.22 9.94 -13.93
CA GLY A 428 -18.77 8.79 -13.16
C GLY A 428 -19.90 7.86 -12.79
N SER A 429 -19.61 6.93 -11.90
CA SER A 429 -20.60 6.00 -11.37
C SER A 429 -20.45 5.82 -9.86
N ILE A 430 -21.57 5.63 -9.19
CA ILE A 430 -21.62 5.15 -7.82
C ILE A 430 -21.75 3.63 -7.89
N ALA A 431 -20.81 2.93 -7.31
CA ALA A 431 -20.76 1.47 -7.28
C ALA A 431 -20.58 0.94 -5.85
N LEU A 432 -21.09 -0.25 -5.60
CA LEU A 432 -20.75 -1.01 -4.40
C LEU A 432 -19.34 -1.56 -4.58
N SER A 433 -18.44 -1.28 -3.65
CA SER A 433 -17.11 -1.84 -3.68
C SER A 433 -17.15 -3.33 -3.35
N ASP A 434 -16.29 -4.09 -4.03
CA ASP A 434 -16.16 -5.54 -3.81
C ASP A 434 -15.24 -5.91 -2.64
N GLU A 435 -14.68 -4.92 -1.96
CA GLU A 435 -13.87 -5.14 -0.75
C GLU A 435 -14.73 -5.63 0.44
N PHE A 436 -15.60 -6.59 0.16
CA PHE A 436 -16.40 -7.26 1.16
C PHE A 436 -15.58 -8.38 1.81
N SER A 437 -15.12 -8.18 3.05
CA SER A 437 -14.82 -9.33 3.89
C SER A 437 -16.13 -9.90 4.42
N ALA A 438 -16.31 -11.20 4.27
CA ALA A 438 -17.44 -11.91 4.86
C ALA A 438 -17.49 -11.60 6.38
N GLY A 439 -18.48 -10.82 6.80
CA GLY A 439 -18.65 -10.43 8.21
C GLY A 439 -18.83 -8.94 8.49
N SER A 440 -18.59 -8.04 7.51
CA SER A 440 -18.88 -6.60 7.70
C SER A 440 -20.36 -6.29 7.38
N PRO A 441 -21.13 -5.73 8.31
CA PRO A 441 -22.53 -5.41 8.07
C PRO A 441 -22.75 -4.14 7.24
N GLN A 442 -21.69 -3.43 6.85
CA GLN A 442 -21.80 -2.14 6.16
C GLN A 442 -21.41 -2.21 4.68
N LEU A 443 -22.30 -1.70 3.83
CA LEU A 443 -22.06 -1.55 2.40
C LEU A 443 -21.10 -0.38 2.14
N TYR A 444 -19.97 -0.66 1.51
CA TYR A 444 -18.98 0.34 1.11
C TYR A 444 -19.25 0.79 -0.34
N PHE A 445 -19.60 2.06 -0.52
CA PHE A 445 -19.84 2.63 -1.83
C PHE A 445 -18.71 3.54 -2.25
N THR A 446 -18.27 3.40 -3.51
CA THR A 446 -17.30 4.29 -4.16
C THR A 446 -17.97 5.15 -5.20
N PHE A 447 -17.35 6.27 -5.50
CA PHE A 447 -17.59 7.08 -6.67
C PHE A 447 -16.32 7.11 -7.51
N ASP A 448 -16.40 6.61 -8.73
CA ASP A 448 -15.31 6.57 -9.68
C ASP A 448 -15.71 7.27 -10.96
N GLY A 449 -14.87 8.19 -11.43
CA GLY A 449 -15.23 8.99 -12.60
C GLY A 449 -14.11 9.93 -13.06
N GLU A 450 -14.49 10.91 -13.84
CA GLU A 450 -13.63 11.94 -14.38
C GLU A 450 -14.27 13.33 -14.28
N VAL A 451 -13.43 14.33 -14.17
CA VAL A 451 -13.76 15.74 -14.42
C VAL A 451 -13.21 16.09 -15.79
N ALA A 452 -14.05 16.54 -16.72
CA ALA A 452 -13.65 16.75 -18.09
C ALA A 452 -14.17 18.07 -18.66
N ASN A 453 -13.43 18.65 -19.60
CA ASN A 453 -13.87 19.67 -20.54
C ASN A 453 -13.85 19.08 -21.97
N ALA A 454 -13.96 19.91 -23.00
CA ALA A 454 -13.98 19.45 -24.39
C ALA A 454 -12.69 18.77 -24.84
N ASN A 455 -11.55 19.06 -24.20
CA ASN A 455 -10.21 18.70 -24.69
C ASN A 455 -9.39 17.84 -23.71
N SER A 456 -9.79 17.76 -22.45
CA SER A 456 -9.00 17.10 -21.42
C SER A 456 -9.88 16.59 -20.28
N ALA A 457 -9.37 15.57 -19.58
CA ALA A 457 -10.01 14.96 -18.42
C ALA A 457 -9.01 14.68 -17.31
N ALA A 458 -9.50 14.55 -16.08
CA ALA A 458 -8.76 14.10 -14.92
C ALA A 458 -9.65 13.18 -14.08
N ALA A 459 -9.09 12.08 -13.60
CA ALA A 459 -9.81 11.12 -12.77
C ALA A 459 -10.25 11.77 -11.45
N VAL A 460 -11.40 11.32 -10.94
CA VAL A 460 -11.91 11.67 -9.62
C VAL A 460 -12.43 10.42 -8.93
N ASN A 461 -11.78 10.05 -7.85
CA ASN A 461 -12.10 8.83 -7.12
C ASN A 461 -12.31 9.16 -5.65
N GLY A 462 -13.29 8.53 -5.05
CA GLY A 462 -13.61 8.73 -3.65
C GLY A 462 -14.59 7.69 -3.13
N ALA A 463 -14.92 7.82 -1.86
CA ALA A 463 -15.80 6.88 -1.19
C ALA A 463 -16.91 7.61 -0.44
N ARG A 464 -17.99 6.87 -0.19
CA ARG A 464 -19.07 7.35 0.66
C ARG A 464 -18.62 7.41 2.11
N ALA A 465 -18.87 8.55 2.76
CA ALA A 465 -18.67 8.67 4.19
C ALA A 465 -19.50 7.63 4.95
N THR A 466 -18.89 6.95 5.91
CA THR A 466 -19.59 6.00 6.75
C THR A 466 -20.54 6.73 7.68
N ALA A 467 -21.82 6.34 7.64
CA ALA A 467 -22.84 6.93 8.50
C ALA A 467 -22.66 6.38 9.93
N ARG A 468 -22.26 7.23 10.86
CA ARG A 468 -22.09 6.92 12.28
C ARG A 468 -22.96 7.83 13.14
N SER A 469 -23.26 7.38 14.33
CA SER A 469 -24.05 8.11 15.34
C SER A 469 -23.34 8.12 16.69
N ALA A 470 -23.83 8.93 17.61
CA ALA A 470 -23.30 8.90 18.97
C ALA A 470 -23.58 7.56 19.70
N ALA A 471 -24.61 6.82 19.29
CA ALA A 471 -24.94 5.50 19.83
C ALA A 471 -24.09 4.37 19.16
N ASP A 472 -23.60 4.60 17.94
CA ASP A 472 -22.71 3.71 17.20
C ASP A 472 -21.52 4.53 16.67
N PRO A 473 -20.54 4.85 17.52
CA PRO A 473 -19.43 5.72 17.16
C PRO A 473 -18.45 4.98 16.25
N SER A 474 -17.70 5.74 15.45
CA SER A 474 -16.62 5.22 14.65
C SER A 474 -15.54 4.56 15.53
N PRO A 475 -15.10 3.33 15.22
CA PRO A 475 -13.99 2.68 15.94
C PRO A 475 -12.66 3.44 15.76
N TYR A 476 -12.58 4.28 14.73
CA TYR A 476 -11.42 5.12 14.42
C TYR A 476 -11.44 6.47 15.14
N THR A 477 -12.43 6.72 15.99
CA THR A 477 -12.52 7.95 16.77
C THR A 477 -11.31 8.13 17.64
N SER A 478 -10.76 9.30 17.60
CA SER A 478 -9.63 9.69 18.40
C SER A 478 -10.04 10.82 19.35
N ASP A 479 -10.13 10.53 20.65
CA ASP A 479 -10.22 11.57 21.70
C ASP A 479 -9.00 12.50 21.69
N LYS A 480 -7.95 12.08 21.03
CA LYS A 480 -6.66 12.72 20.90
C LYS A 480 -6.37 12.93 19.42
N LYS A 481 -5.51 13.88 19.13
CA LYS A 481 -5.11 14.16 17.76
C LYS A 481 -4.27 13.02 17.18
N ILE A 482 -4.44 12.78 15.89
CA ILE A 482 -3.53 11.97 15.10
C ILE A 482 -2.51 12.94 14.50
N ASN A 483 -1.24 12.72 14.77
CA ASN A 483 -0.16 13.50 14.19
C ASN A 483 0.46 12.71 13.06
N LEU A 484 0.58 13.34 11.89
CA LEU A 484 1.19 12.76 10.69
C LEU A 484 2.36 13.62 10.26
N VAL A 485 3.41 12.98 9.79
CA VAL A 485 4.59 13.64 9.22
C VAL A 485 4.74 13.19 7.79
N PHE A 486 5.09 14.10 6.90
CA PHE A 486 5.47 13.80 5.53
C PHE A 486 6.83 14.46 5.23
N VAL A 487 7.76 13.64 4.80
CA VAL A 487 9.16 14.03 4.55
C VAL A 487 9.48 13.71 3.11
N ASN A 488 10.12 14.62 2.42
CA ASN A 488 10.72 14.33 1.13
C ASN A 488 12.09 13.68 1.37
N ASP A 489 12.48 12.75 0.51
CA ASP A 489 13.76 12.07 0.63
C ASP A 489 14.93 13.07 0.53
N SER A 490 16.02 12.75 1.23
CA SER A 490 17.26 13.53 1.22
C SER A 490 17.96 13.62 -0.14
N SER A 491 17.49 12.83 -1.11
CA SER A 491 17.96 12.84 -2.51
C SER A 491 17.22 13.81 -3.42
N SER A 492 16.32 14.64 -2.89
CA SER A 492 15.51 15.58 -3.69
C SER A 492 16.39 16.50 -4.54
N PRO A 493 16.05 16.69 -5.83
CA PRO A 493 16.75 17.62 -6.71
C PRO A 493 16.81 19.03 -6.11
N ALA A 494 17.86 19.78 -6.43
CA ALA A 494 17.99 21.17 -6.02
C ALA A 494 16.74 21.98 -6.42
N GLY A 495 16.19 22.74 -5.47
CA GLY A 495 14.97 23.52 -5.66
C GLY A 495 13.68 22.82 -5.25
N GLN A 496 13.74 21.57 -4.78
CA GLN A 496 12.62 20.91 -4.15
C GLN A 496 12.63 21.07 -2.61
N PRO A 497 11.47 21.00 -1.95
CA PRO A 497 11.39 21.15 -0.49
C PRO A 497 12.14 20.02 0.23
N SER A 498 13.20 20.37 0.94
CA SER A 498 13.92 19.46 1.83
C SER A 498 13.33 19.40 3.24
N GLY A 499 12.26 20.19 3.52
CA GLY A 499 11.64 20.29 4.83
C GLY A 499 10.57 19.23 5.06
N ALA A 500 10.41 18.81 6.33
CA ALA A 500 9.28 17.98 6.73
C ALA A 500 8.03 18.82 6.93
N GLY A 501 6.93 18.44 6.27
CA GLY A 501 5.60 18.93 6.61
C GLY A 501 4.91 18.02 7.61
N PHE A 502 3.85 18.51 8.24
CA PHE A 502 3.06 17.69 9.15
C PHE A 502 1.58 18.09 9.15
N LEU A 503 0.75 17.14 9.57
CA LEU A 503 -0.70 17.29 9.72
C LEU A 503 -1.09 16.94 11.16
N ALA A 504 -2.08 17.63 11.68
CA ALA A 504 -2.81 17.20 12.86
C ALA A 504 -4.27 16.93 12.48
N ALA A 505 -4.72 15.71 12.73
CA ALA A 505 -6.08 15.25 12.45
C ALA A 505 -6.85 14.97 13.74
N SER A 506 -8.17 15.16 13.68
CA SER A 506 -9.11 14.76 14.74
C SER A 506 -10.33 14.14 14.08
N ILE A 507 -10.72 12.94 14.52
CA ILE A 507 -11.87 12.22 14.03
C ILE A 507 -12.95 12.23 15.09
N SER A 508 -14.12 12.77 14.77
CA SER A 508 -15.27 12.78 15.67
C SER A 508 -15.97 11.42 15.74
N PRO A 509 -16.78 11.12 16.77
CA PRO A 509 -17.55 9.88 16.87
C PRO A 509 -18.43 9.60 15.66
N VAL A 510 -18.88 10.63 14.96
CA VAL A 510 -19.76 10.52 13.78
C VAL A 510 -18.99 10.52 12.45
N GLY A 511 -17.66 10.32 12.47
CA GLY A 511 -16.84 10.22 11.26
C GLY A 511 -16.47 11.55 10.59
N ASN A 512 -16.71 12.71 11.22
CA ASN A 512 -16.18 13.96 10.70
C ASN A 512 -14.70 14.10 11.06
N VAL A 513 -13.89 14.47 10.06
CA VAL A 513 -12.45 14.64 10.20
C VAL A 513 -12.08 16.13 10.08
N THR A 514 -11.39 16.66 11.06
CA THR A 514 -10.80 17.98 10.99
C THR A 514 -9.29 17.86 10.89
N LEU A 515 -8.69 18.48 9.89
CA LEU A 515 -7.26 18.45 9.59
C LEU A 515 -6.69 19.86 9.69
N THR A 516 -5.46 19.98 10.18
CA THR A 516 -4.65 21.19 10.02
C THR A 516 -3.29 20.79 9.46
N VAL A 517 -2.87 21.46 8.39
CA VAL A 517 -1.57 21.23 7.74
C VAL A 517 -0.60 22.36 8.05
N TRP A 518 0.65 21.98 8.26
CA TRP A 518 1.83 22.86 8.31
C TRP A 518 2.75 22.44 7.18
N ALA A 519 2.73 23.22 6.10
CA ALA A 519 3.51 22.91 4.91
C ALA A 519 5.00 23.16 5.11
N PRO A 520 5.88 22.42 4.39
CA PRO A 520 7.34 22.53 4.53
C PRO A 520 7.93 23.89 4.16
N ASP A 521 7.19 24.73 3.43
CA ASP A 521 7.61 26.09 3.06
C ASP A 521 7.50 27.11 4.21
N GLY A 522 7.00 26.68 5.37
CA GLY A 522 6.79 27.56 6.52
C GLY A 522 5.60 28.51 6.38
N SER A 523 4.70 28.27 5.42
CA SER A 523 3.46 29.04 5.25
C SER A 523 2.56 28.90 6.50
N ALA A 524 1.56 29.78 6.60
CA ALA A 524 0.59 29.73 7.68
C ALA A 524 -0.21 28.42 7.63
N PRO A 525 -0.56 27.82 8.79
CA PRO A 525 -1.33 26.57 8.79
C PRO A 525 -2.72 26.76 8.19
N VAL A 526 -3.19 25.75 7.49
CA VAL A 526 -4.53 25.72 6.88
C VAL A 526 -5.32 24.57 7.45
N SER A 527 -6.60 24.79 7.71
CA SER A 527 -7.51 23.76 8.20
C SER A 527 -8.50 23.31 7.13
N LEU A 528 -8.85 22.03 7.15
CA LEU A 528 -9.76 21.36 6.26
C LEU A 528 -10.73 20.50 7.06
N ALA A 529 -12.01 20.50 6.67
CA ALA A 529 -12.99 19.52 7.11
C ALA A 529 -13.26 18.51 6.00
N THR A 530 -13.22 17.22 6.34
CA THR A 530 -13.51 16.10 5.45
C THR A 530 -14.29 15.02 6.19
N THR A 531 -14.56 13.90 5.55
CA THR A 531 -15.33 12.79 6.13
C THR A 531 -14.57 11.49 6.02
N LEU A 532 -14.78 10.63 7.00
CA LEU A 532 -14.18 9.32 7.08
C LEU A 532 -15.02 8.31 6.28
N SER A 533 -14.38 7.49 5.50
CA SER A 533 -14.97 6.33 4.82
C SER A 533 -14.31 5.07 5.39
N GLU A 534 -15.12 4.22 6.03
CA GLU A 534 -14.63 3.02 6.71
C GLU A 534 -14.73 1.79 5.82
N THR A 535 -13.69 0.99 5.79
CA THR A 535 -13.61 -0.31 5.10
C THR A 535 -13.41 -1.43 6.12
N SER A 536 -13.37 -2.68 5.66
CA SER A 536 -13.08 -3.83 6.51
C SER A 536 -11.66 -3.83 7.11
N TYR A 537 -10.73 -3.09 6.49
CA TYR A 537 -9.32 -3.07 6.88
C TYR A 537 -8.90 -1.80 7.62
N GLY A 538 -9.75 -0.78 7.62
CA GLY A 538 -9.43 0.52 8.20
C GLY A 538 -10.39 1.59 7.70
N ALA A 539 -9.95 2.83 7.75
CA ALA A 539 -10.73 3.96 7.27
C ALA A 539 -9.86 4.91 6.46
N THR A 540 -10.47 5.59 5.50
CA THR A 540 -9.78 6.56 4.65
C THR A 540 -10.47 7.90 4.67
N PHE A 541 -9.73 8.97 4.42
CA PHE A 541 -10.28 10.29 4.15
C PHE A 541 -9.45 11.05 3.13
N PRO A 542 -10.09 11.82 2.23
CA PRO A 542 -9.40 12.63 1.25
C PRO A 542 -8.82 13.89 1.87
N VAL A 543 -7.69 14.33 1.32
CA VAL A 543 -6.99 15.56 1.69
C VAL A 543 -6.86 16.44 0.46
N TYR A 544 -7.33 17.70 0.56
CA TYR A 544 -7.13 18.70 -0.46
C TYR A 544 -7.03 20.09 0.18
N PHE A 545 -5.83 20.63 0.26
CA PHE A 545 -5.56 21.96 0.78
C PHE A 545 -5.18 22.93 -0.34
N ILE A 546 -5.73 24.13 -0.29
CA ILE A 546 -5.19 25.27 -1.01
C ILE A 546 -4.32 26.02 0.01
N LEU A 547 -3.01 25.99 -0.21
CA LEU A 547 -2.05 26.60 0.71
C LEU A 547 -1.89 28.10 0.41
N PRO A 548 -1.66 28.93 1.45
CA PRO A 548 -1.44 30.35 1.25
C PRO A 548 -0.18 30.60 0.43
N ASN A 549 -0.35 31.19 -0.73
CA ASN A 549 0.77 31.64 -1.54
C ASN A 549 0.47 33.06 -2.04
N SER A 550 1.37 34.00 -1.77
CA SER A 550 1.12 35.44 -1.97
C SER A 550 0.96 35.89 -3.43
N SER A 551 1.22 35.03 -4.40
CA SER A 551 1.17 35.41 -5.83
C SER A 551 1.01 34.25 -6.80
N GLY A 552 0.60 33.07 -6.34
CA GLY A 552 0.41 31.89 -7.20
C GLY A 552 -0.45 30.82 -6.56
N SER A 553 -0.56 29.70 -7.24
CA SER A 553 -1.29 28.53 -6.74
C SER A 553 -0.35 27.59 -5.96
N SER A 554 -0.81 27.10 -4.83
CA SER A 554 -0.14 26.05 -4.08
C SER A 554 -1.18 25.09 -3.50
N THR A 555 -1.05 23.80 -3.80
CA THR A 555 -2.02 22.78 -3.38
C THR A 555 -1.34 21.52 -2.86
N LEU A 556 -1.88 20.96 -1.79
CA LEU A 556 -1.50 19.66 -1.24
C LEU A 556 -2.72 18.75 -1.34
N ALA A 557 -2.58 17.61 -2.02
CA ALA A 557 -3.69 16.70 -2.30
C ALA A 557 -3.28 15.25 -2.11
N GLY A 558 -4.22 14.39 -1.71
CA GLY A 558 -4.01 12.96 -1.58
C GLY A 558 -5.02 12.27 -0.68
N GLN A 559 -4.62 11.13 -0.12
CA GLN A 559 -5.50 10.31 0.71
C GLN A 559 -4.73 9.77 1.92
N ILE A 560 -5.40 9.75 3.07
CA ILE A 560 -4.88 9.20 4.31
C ILE A 560 -5.74 8.01 4.73
N PHE A 561 -5.06 6.94 5.09
CA PHE A 561 -5.63 5.73 5.71
C PHE A 561 -5.38 5.74 7.21
N VAL A 562 -6.34 5.24 7.99
CA VAL A 562 -6.25 5.11 9.45
C VAL A 562 -6.71 3.72 9.86
N ASN A 563 -5.96 3.05 10.72
CA ASN A 563 -6.36 1.77 11.31
C ASN A 563 -7.05 1.95 12.67
N ALA A 564 -7.56 0.86 13.24
CA ALA A 564 -8.27 0.87 14.52
C ALA A 564 -7.40 1.34 15.72
N ASP A 565 -6.08 1.15 15.65
CA ASP A 565 -5.14 1.61 16.68
C ASP A 565 -4.88 3.13 16.62
N GLY A 566 -5.38 3.78 15.58
CA GLY A 566 -5.18 5.20 15.29
C GLY A 566 -3.84 5.48 14.63
N ASP A 567 -3.22 4.46 14.03
CA ASP A 567 -2.09 4.66 13.16
C ASP A 567 -2.59 5.09 11.79
N ALA A 568 -1.84 5.99 11.16
CA ALA A 568 -2.22 6.57 9.88
C ALA A 568 -1.05 6.53 8.90
N ALA A 569 -1.38 6.29 7.64
CA ALA A 569 -0.44 6.33 6.52
C ALA A 569 -1.13 6.91 5.30
N GLY A 570 -0.37 7.37 4.31
CA GLY A 570 -0.98 7.90 3.09
C GLY A 570 0.02 8.39 2.08
N GLU A 571 -0.54 8.96 1.03
CA GLU A 571 0.21 9.59 -0.05
C GLU A 571 -0.31 11.01 -0.24
N LEU A 572 0.61 11.96 -0.36
CA LEU A 572 0.30 13.36 -0.62
C LEU A 572 1.13 13.85 -1.79
N THR A 573 0.53 14.67 -2.61
CA THR A 573 1.22 15.37 -3.69
C THR A 573 1.18 16.87 -3.46
N TRP A 574 2.30 17.55 -3.63
CA TRP A 574 2.38 19.00 -3.53
C TRP A 574 2.77 19.62 -4.87
N TYR A 575 2.02 20.61 -5.27
CA TYR A 575 2.28 21.44 -6.43
C TYR A 575 2.26 22.92 -6.03
N GLN A 576 3.20 23.71 -6.56
CA GLN A 576 3.24 25.15 -6.40
C GLN A 576 3.66 25.81 -7.70
N SER A 577 2.89 26.78 -8.18
CA SER A 577 3.29 27.60 -9.33
C SER A 577 4.44 28.54 -8.94
N ALA A 578 5.25 28.94 -9.95
CA ALA A 578 6.29 29.94 -9.76
C ALA A 578 5.70 31.29 -9.31
N THR A 579 6.35 31.95 -8.36
CA THR A 579 5.84 33.18 -7.74
C THR A 579 6.85 34.33 -7.67
N ASN A 580 8.10 34.07 -7.94
CA ASN A 580 9.24 34.99 -7.71
C ASN A 580 9.45 35.41 -6.25
N ARG A 581 8.73 34.81 -5.30
CA ARG A 581 8.78 35.09 -3.86
C ARG A 581 8.64 33.80 -3.04
N GLY A 582 8.95 33.87 -1.75
CA GLY A 582 8.79 32.74 -0.84
C GLY A 582 10.01 31.82 -0.80
N ALA A 583 9.83 30.61 -0.28
CA ALA A 583 10.87 29.60 -0.16
C ALA A 583 11.19 28.94 -1.51
N PHE A 584 10.19 28.81 -2.37
CA PHE A 584 10.29 28.18 -3.70
C PHE A 584 9.81 29.14 -4.78
N PRO A 585 10.62 30.17 -5.15
CA PRO A 585 10.20 31.21 -6.07
C PRO A 585 9.98 30.68 -7.50
N ASP A 586 10.72 29.65 -7.90
CA ASP A 586 10.63 29.02 -9.23
C ASP A 586 9.46 28.00 -9.30
N GLY A 587 8.72 27.84 -8.20
CA GLY A 587 7.65 26.88 -8.08
C GLY A 587 8.12 25.49 -7.66
N ILE A 588 7.17 24.57 -7.57
CA ILE A 588 7.37 23.14 -7.31
C ILE A 588 6.53 22.42 -8.35
N SER A 589 7.20 21.77 -9.32
CA SER A 589 6.50 21.14 -10.45
C SER A 589 5.56 20.02 -10.00
N LEU A 590 6.02 19.14 -9.16
CA LEU A 590 5.24 18.13 -8.41
C LEU A 590 6.19 17.42 -7.44
N VAL A 591 5.80 17.31 -6.19
CA VAL A 591 6.48 16.48 -5.19
C VAL A 591 5.50 15.46 -4.66
N GLU A 592 5.89 14.20 -4.71
CA GLU A 592 5.13 13.08 -4.17
C GLU A 592 5.71 12.67 -2.81
N TYR A 593 4.88 12.71 -1.79
CA TYR A 593 5.19 12.22 -0.46
C TYR A 593 4.52 10.85 -0.27
N THR A 594 5.23 9.79 -0.62
CA THR A 594 4.75 8.41 -0.47
C THR A 594 4.88 7.88 0.94
N GLY A 595 5.67 8.56 1.80
CA GLY A 595 5.95 8.20 3.18
C GLY A 595 5.19 9.06 4.20
N VAL A 596 3.91 9.36 3.99
CA VAL A 596 3.10 10.05 5.01
C VAL A 596 2.75 9.07 6.12
N ILE A 597 3.17 9.39 7.36
CA ILE A 597 3.03 8.47 8.49
C ILE A 597 2.54 9.22 9.70
N GLY A 598 1.69 8.58 10.45
CA GLY A 598 1.15 9.12 11.66
C GLY A 598 0.66 8.09 12.66
N SER A 599 0.37 8.56 13.84
CA SER A 599 -0.36 7.79 14.86
C SER A 599 -1.09 8.70 15.82
N ARG A 600 -1.95 8.08 16.62
CA ARG A 600 -2.63 8.77 17.73
C ARG A 600 -1.60 9.42 18.67
N TYR A 601 -1.73 10.72 18.85
CA TYR A 601 -0.94 11.45 19.82
C TYR A 601 -1.49 11.21 21.22
N VAL A 602 -0.66 10.66 22.09
CA VAL A 602 -0.95 10.49 23.51
C VAL A 602 0.02 11.37 24.29
N PRO A 603 -0.44 12.29 25.14
CA PRO A 603 0.44 13.04 26.03
C PRO A 603 1.25 12.09 26.92
N GLU A 604 2.49 12.47 27.22
CA GLU A 604 3.42 11.63 27.96
C GLU A 604 2.87 11.14 29.30
N ALA A 605 3.15 9.87 29.61
CA ALA A 605 2.90 9.30 30.91
C ALA A 605 3.75 9.97 32.00
N ALA A 606 3.36 9.82 33.23
CA ALA A 606 4.17 10.27 34.37
C ALA A 606 5.53 9.54 34.36
N GLY A 607 6.62 10.27 34.52
CA GLY A 607 8.00 9.72 34.48
C GLY A 607 8.71 9.85 33.15
N LEU A 608 8.01 10.28 32.07
CA LEU A 608 8.63 10.59 30.78
C LEU A 608 8.69 12.10 30.55
N ASN A 609 9.72 12.55 29.84
CA ASN A 609 9.87 13.95 29.44
C ASN A 609 9.05 14.27 28.17
N LEU A 610 9.10 15.49 27.68
CA LEU A 610 8.35 15.93 26.49
C LEU A 610 8.69 15.18 25.19
N LEU A 611 9.83 14.50 25.14
CA LEU A 611 10.24 13.68 23.99
C LEU A 611 9.86 12.21 24.15
N GLY A 612 9.21 11.82 25.26
CA GLY A 612 8.86 10.43 25.57
C GLY A 612 10.03 9.58 26.04
N LEU A 613 11.11 10.23 26.46
CA LEU A 613 12.28 9.59 27.03
C LEU A 613 12.14 9.52 28.55
N GLU A 614 12.88 8.61 29.19
CA GLU A 614 12.99 8.60 30.65
C GLU A 614 13.46 9.96 31.18
N GLU A 615 12.95 10.38 32.33
CA GLU A 615 13.35 11.68 32.95
C GLU A 615 14.85 11.79 33.24
N SER A 616 15.56 10.67 33.31
CA SER A 616 17.02 10.62 33.42
C SER A 616 17.75 11.14 32.17
N ILE A 617 17.11 11.07 30.98
CA ILE A 617 17.68 11.55 29.72
C ILE A 617 17.31 13.03 29.56
N LYS A 618 18.26 13.89 29.88
CA LYS A 618 18.04 15.36 29.93
C LYS A 618 18.62 16.11 28.74
N VAL A 619 19.33 15.43 27.84
CA VAL A 619 20.00 16.09 26.72
C VAL A 619 19.34 15.68 25.40
N ALA A 620 18.94 16.67 24.66
CA ALA A 620 18.45 16.52 23.28
C ALA A 620 19.23 17.44 22.35
N GLN A 621 19.21 17.13 21.08
CA GLN A 621 19.84 17.90 20.02
C GLN A 621 18.77 18.47 19.11
N LEU A 622 18.87 19.77 18.79
CA LEU A 622 18.06 20.42 17.78
C LEU A 622 18.92 20.64 16.56
N ASP A 623 18.51 20.06 15.45
CA ASP A 623 19.17 20.17 14.15
C ASP A 623 18.28 20.96 13.19
N LEU A 624 18.90 21.85 12.42
CA LEU A 624 18.29 22.54 11.29
C LEU A 624 19.04 22.12 10.03
N ILE A 625 18.36 21.36 9.17
CA ILE A 625 18.95 20.78 7.95
C ILE A 625 18.30 21.45 6.74
N GLY A 626 19.08 22.13 5.90
CA GLY A 626 18.56 22.81 4.71
C GLY A 626 19.61 23.68 4.01
N GLU A 627 19.25 24.20 2.85
CA GLU A 627 20.09 25.13 2.10
C GLU A 627 20.36 26.42 2.90
N ASP A 628 21.52 27.03 2.75
CA ASP A 628 21.93 28.28 3.40
C ASP A 628 22.02 28.22 4.94
N VAL A 629 21.88 27.05 5.55
CA VAL A 629 22.13 26.85 6.99
C VAL A 629 23.54 26.28 7.12
N PRO A 630 24.41 26.83 8.00
CA PRO A 630 25.69 26.22 8.28
C PRO A 630 25.50 24.77 8.67
N ALA A 631 26.35 23.88 8.18
CA ALA A 631 26.24 22.43 8.36
C ALA A 631 26.13 21.96 9.84
N GLU A 632 26.29 22.85 10.80
CA GLU A 632 26.16 22.61 12.23
C GLU A 632 25.68 23.85 13.00
N PRO A 633 24.41 24.08 13.17
CA PRO A 633 23.96 24.57 14.46
C PRO A 633 23.44 23.39 15.28
N GLU A 634 24.33 22.51 15.74
CA GLU A 634 23.97 21.62 16.84
C GLU A 634 23.61 22.45 18.08
N VAL A 635 22.32 22.56 18.36
CA VAL A 635 21.84 23.22 19.55
C VAL A 635 21.53 22.16 20.59
N ALA A 636 22.41 22.03 21.60
CA ALA A 636 22.12 21.17 22.73
C ALA A 636 20.94 21.73 23.54
N LEU A 637 19.97 20.89 23.83
CA LEU A 637 18.79 21.21 24.61
C LEU A 637 18.79 20.43 25.91
N THR A 638 18.41 21.08 27.01
CA THR A 638 18.06 20.39 28.26
C THR A 638 16.55 20.17 28.26
N VAL A 639 16.11 18.94 28.21
CA VAL A 639 14.70 18.54 28.22
C VAL A 639 14.27 18.29 29.64
N GLN A 640 13.24 19.00 30.11
CA GLN A 640 12.61 18.81 31.41
C GLN A 640 11.18 18.27 31.22
N ARG A 641 10.58 17.72 32.27
CA ARG A 641 9.22 17.15 32.27
C ARG A 641 8.16 18.07 31.66
N ALA A 642 8.28 19.36 31.83
CA ALA A 642 7.29 20.35 31.40
C ALA A 642 7.82 21.34 30.35
N ASN A 643 9.14 21.48 30.20
CA ASN A 643 9.77 22.51 29.38
C ASN A 643 11.05 21.97 28.70
N MET A 644 11.33 22.51 27.51
CA MET A 644 12.66 22.42 26.93
C MET A 644 13.42 23.71 27.18
N LYS A 645 14.60 23.62 27.77
CA LYS A 645 15.53 24.73 27.96
C LYS A 645 16.78 24.47 27.14
N ILE A 646 17.37 25.55 26.67
CA ILE A 646 18.61 25.47 25.89
C ILE A 646 19.78 25.44 26.83
N ALA A 647 20.76 24.61 26.53
CA ALA A 647 22.05 24.62 27.21
C ALA A 647 22.83 25.87 26.78
N ALA A 648 23.56 26.47 27.73
CA ALA A 648 24.27 27.76 27.57
C ALA A 648 25.43 27.75 26.55
N SER A 649 25.70 26.63 25.86
CA SER A 649 26.80 26.47 24.91
C SER A 649 26.43 26.77 23.47
N ALA A 650 25.23 27.21 23.18
CA ALA A 650 24.72 27.33 21.82
C ALA A 650 25.39 28.49 21.05
N LYS A 651 25.88 28.16 19.84
CA LYS A 651 26.30 29.15 18.83
C LYS A 651 25.12 30.00 18.27
N VAL A 652 23.93 29.86 18.82
CA VAL A 652 22.70 30.54 18.44
C VAL A 652 22.16 31.39 19.61
N SER A 653 21.46 32.46 19.29
CA SER A 653 20.86 33.34 20.28
C SER A 653 19.35 33.49 20.11
N GLY A 654 18.69 34.07 21.11
CA GLY A 654 17.26 34.45 21.05
C GLY A 654 16.30 33.25 20.90
N VAL A 655 16.69 32.09 21.42
CA VAL A 655 15.86 30.88 21.26
C VAL A 655 14.63 30.95 22.17
N LYS A 656 13.47 30.80 21.53
CA LYS A 656 12.17 30.69 22.19
C LYS A 656 11.49 29.44 21.69
N MET A 657 10.94 28.62 22.58
CA MET A 657 10.21 27.41 22.23
C MET A 657 8.97 27.25 23.10
N GLN A 658 7.90 26.81 22.46
CA GLN A 658 6.64 26.50 23.13
C GLN A 658 6.14 25.15 22.61
N PHE A 659 5.89 24.22 23.53
CA PHE A 659 5.35 22.89 23.20
C PHE A 659 3.92 22.79 23.75
N ASP A 660 2.96 22.53 22.84
CA ASP A 660 1.59 22.29 23.28
C ASP A 660 1.42 20.78 23.58
N ARG A 661 1.33 20.48 24.88
CA ARG A 661 1.15 19.09 25.35
C ARG A 661 -0.17 18.43 24.93
N LYS A 662 -1.19 19.21 24.56
CA LYS A 662 -2.48 18.67 24.13
C LYS A 662 -2.47 18.23 22.66
N SER A 663 -1.59 18.78 21.86
CA SER A 663 -1.50 18.50 20.43
C SER A 663 -0.17 17.87 20.01
N GLY A 664 0.86 17.91 20.84
CA GLY A 664 2.19 17.45 20.48
C GLY A 664 2.92 18.38 19.50
N ILE A 665 2.47 19.63 19.36
CA ILE A 665 3.03 20.60 18.41
C ILE A 665 4.03 21.50 19.12
N LEU A 666 5.21 21.64 18.52
CA LEU A 666 6.25 22.58 18.90
C LEU A 666 6.23 23.80 17.98
N THR A 667 6.36 24.97 18.55
CA THR A 667 6.63 26.21 17.83
C THR A 667 7.83 26.92 18.44
N GLY A 668 8.64 27.57 17.62
CA GLY A 668 9.77 28.31 18.17
C GLY A 668 10.47 29.23 17.19
N SER A 669 11.46 29.92 17.71
CA SER A 669 12.35 30.78 16.93
C SER A 669 13.73 30.83 17.56
N LEU A 670 14.73 31.10 16.74
CA LEU A 670 16.11 31.35 17.15
C LEU A 670 16.77 32.35 16.17
N THR A 671 17.96 32.80 16.50
CA THR A 671 18.75 33.66 15.63
C THR A 671 20.06 32.93 15.28
N LEU A 672 20.26 32.65 13.98
CA LEU A 672 21.54 32.17 13.47
C LEU A 672 22.58 33.29 13.57
N PRO A 673 23.82 32.95 13.93
CA PRO A 673 24.87 33.97 14.05
C PRO A 673 25.24 34.56 12.68
N ALA A 674 25.80 35.74 12.67
CA ALA A 674 26.41 36.32 11.51
C ALA A 674 27.62 35.48 11.08
N THR A 675 27.80 35.32 9.77
CA THR A 675 29.01 34.73 9.16
C THR A 675 29.81 35.79 8.43
N LYS A 676 30.93 35.40 7.85
CA LYS A 676 31.74 36.34 7.01
C LYS A 676 30.94 36.89 5.81
N THR A 677 29.92 36.13 5.35
CA THR A 677 29.12 36.41 4.14
C THR A 677 27.66 36.73 4.43
N SER A 678 27.17 36.61 5.67
CA SER A 678 25.76 36.85 6.00
C SER A 678 25.61 37.55 7.35
N ARG A 679 24.56 38.40 7.48
CA ARG A 679 24.14 38.97 8.74
C ARG A 679 23.44 37.93 9.63
N ALA A 680 23.33 38.22 10.92
CA ALA A 680 22.50 37.41 11.84
C ALA A 680 21.05 37.33 11.31
N ARG A 681 20.46 36.15 11.33
CA ARG A 681 19.17 35.88 10.68
C ARG A 681 18.20 35.22 11.66
N PRO A 682 16.95 35.71 11.77
CA PRO A 682 15.93 35.07 12.56
C PRO A 682 15.44 33.80 11.82
N VAL A 683 15.28 32.72 12.56
CA VAL A 683 14.69 31.45 12.10
C VAL A 683 13.43 31.22 12.89
N THR A 684 12.34 30.88 12.22
CA THR A 684 11.13 30.37 12.85
C THR A 684 11.01 28.88 12.52
N PHE A 685 10.58 28.08 13.47
CA PHE A 685 10.41 26.65 13.27
C PHE A 685 9.13 26.12 13.91
N ARG A 686 8.63 25.06 13.31
CA ARG A 686 7.48 24.32 13.81
C ARG A 686 7.74 22.83 13.63
N GLY A 687 7.25 22.03 14.55
CA GLY A 687 7.37 20.59 14.47
C GLY A 687 6.28 19.89 15.24
N VAL A 688 6.15 18.63 15.00
CA VAL A 688 5.23 17.76 15.71
C VAL A 688 6.02 16.61 16.32
N ARG A 689 5.59 16.18 17.48
CA ARG A 689 6.15 14.99 18.08
C ARG A 689 5.85 13.80 17.18
N THR A 690 6.90 13.07 16.83
CA THR A 690 6.79 11.91 15.95
C THR A 690 5.93 10.83 16.58
N PRO A 691 5.03 10.23 15.81
CA PRO A 691 4.25 9.10 16.28
C PRO A 691 5.18 7.98 16.73
N LYS A 692 4.99 7.46 17.95
CA LYS A 692 5.80 6.36 18.51
C LYS A 692 7.32 6.62 18.55
N GLY A 693 7.75 7.87 18.31
CA GLY A 693 9.14 8.29 18.31
C GLY A 693 9.52 9.11 19.54
N THR A 694 10.82 9.17 19.78
CA THR A 694 11.43 9.91 20.90
C THR A 694 11.89 11.31 20.49
N GLY A 695 11.29 11.87 19.42
CA GLY A 695 11.73 13.15 18.88
C GLY A 695 10.61 14.00 18.32
N ILE A 696 11.00 15.15 17.80
CA ILE A 696 10.14 16.11 17.11
C ILE A 696 10.70 16.30 15.70
N ILE A 697 9.83 16.23 14.70
CA ILE A 697 10.17 16.51 13.30
C ILE A 697 9.27 17.64 12.80
N GLY A 698 9.81 18.46 11.92
CA GLY A 698 9.07 19.55 11.31
C GLY A 698 9.92 20.35 10.34
N HIS A 699 9.58 21.61 10.18
CA HIS A 699 10.28 22.51 9.27
C HIS A 699 10.71 23.79 9.98
N PHE A 700 11.68 24.45 9.38
CA PHE A 700 12.04 25.82 9.72
C PHE A 700 11.96 26.72 8.47
N ALA A 701 11.84 28.02 8.70
CA ALA A 701 11.93 29.02 7.65
C ALA A 701 12.82 30.19 8.14
N ALA A 702 13.69 30.65 7.25
CA ALA A 702 14.61 31.75 7.51
C ALA A 702 14.74 32.67 6.28
N PRO A 703 15.17 33.93 6.42
CA PRO A 703 15.67 34.71 5.27
C PRO A 703 16.91 34.04 4.68
N SER A 704 17.05 34.05 3.34
CA SER A 704 18.26 33.52 2.67
C SER A 704 19.51 34.33 3.07
N ALA A 705 20.65 33.64 3.13
CA ALA A 705 21.96 34.28 3.34
C ALA A 705 22.34 35.20 2.21
N ALA A 706 22.01 34.80 0.97
CA ALA A 706 22.40 35.53 -0.27
C ALA A 706 21.45 36.70 -0.59
N LYS A 707 20.14 36.56 -0.31
CA LYS A 707 19.11 37.56 -0.62
C LYS A 707 18.08 37.65 0.51
N ALA A 708 18.04 38.77 1.24
CA ALA A 708 17.11 38.97 2.35
C ALA A 708 15.61 38.90 1.95
N THR A 709 15.30 39.11 0.68
CA THR A 709 13.93 38.98 0.12
C THR A 709 13.53 37.56 -0.20
N ARG A 710 14.50 36.63 -0.29
CA ARG A 710 14.24 35.19 -0.49
C ARG A 710 14.16 34.50 0.88
N ARG A 711 13.24 33.58 1.04
CA ARG A 711 13.18 32.69 2.22
C ARG A 711 13.75 31.33 1.85
N VAL A 712 14.35 30.68 2.81
CA VAL A 712 14.78 29.30 2.74
C VAL A 712 13.98 28.49 3.77
N ALA A 713 13.70 27.26 3.44
CA ALA A 713 13.04 26.33 4.31
C ALA A 713 13.85 25.03 4.39
N GLY A 714 13.69 24.29 5.47
CA GLY A 714 14.37 23.03 5.69
C GLY A 714 13.77 22.24 6.81
N THR A 715 14.38 21.12 7.13
CA THR A 715 13.91 20.19 8.19
C THR A 715 14.38 20.64 9.56
N LEU A 716 13.44 20.67 10.52
CA LEU A 716 13.71 20.70 11.94
C LEU A 716 13.70 19.28 12.48
N ARG A 717 14.70 18.92 13.25
CA ARG A 717 14.72 17.68 14.04
C ARG A 717 15.12 17.98 15.48
N ILE A 718 14.41 17.37 16.44
CA ILE A 718 14.85 17.30 17.83
C ILE A 718 14.87 15.82 18.23
N SER A 719 16.02 15.34 18.61
CA SER A 719 16.24 13.94 19.02
C SER A 719 17.00 13.86 20.32
N ALA A 720 16.93 12.74 21.03
CA ALA A 720 17.81 12.45 22.15
C ALA A 720 19.27 12.39 21.67
N ARG A 721 20.16 12.85 22.56
CA ARG A 721 21.61 12.76 22.32
C ARG A 721 22.21 11.61 23.12
#